data_92b678d16fc4ebbd5901a4ff2b9466cf
#
_entry.id   92b678d16fc4ebbd5901a4ff2b9466cf
#
_cell.length_a   1.000
_cell.length_b   1.000
_cell.length_c   1.000
_cell.angle_alpha   90.00
_cell.angle_beta   90.00
_cell.angle_gamma   90.00
#
_symmetry.space_group_name_H-M   'P 1'
#
loop_
_entity.id
_entity.type
_entity.pdbx_description
1 polymer ?
#
loop_
_entity_poly.entity_id
_entity_poly.type
_entity_poly.pdbx_seq_one_letter_code
_entity_poly.pdbx_strand_id
1 'polypeptide(L)'
;VEPLKMDDLTKYTFLSGPALSPDGETCAFAAHQMDLAENEYRSDIWCYRLSDRKLTQMTTSHKDGRFIWLSDGRRLLFSSLREKEDIKAKESGEVFTQFYTISLDGGEAQKAFRVPFPVSSITEINPDLFLLEIVWWPPFETLAGAAAAEKPKLLQSMKEETDYEVLDEIPFWSNGEGFTNKKRTRLYLYDVKTKDLSPITGETFLAETPQLDETHERFAFTGIDFSDKLEIRNDVYLYTLKDKSLEKFSMGETFLTDYVDFWDKDTLFVVGQEQRNYGINENPKFYAFCLKDKTLRCLTPELDLAPGNALNSDCRYGGGSKPIQKDGEAFYFLATEGVGASFKKICPDGTVETVAQMKGSLDSFSIKKGKLAFIGFHELKLAELYTFSNQKFEAVTDFNGWVLRERTLSNLERLVVKADEKHPTLATDIDGWLIRPVPFDPDKTYPGILMIHGGPKTTYGENFIHEMQWLANEGYAVFFCNPRGSEGRGNAFADVRGKYGTIDFDDLMAFTDEVLERYSFLDPARIGVTGGSYGGFMTNWIIGHTDRFRAAVSQRSIANWVSKFCTTDIGYFFVPDQNSATPWSDVDKLWEHSPLKYADRVKTPTLFIHSEQDYRCWLPEGIQMFTALKYHGVDSRLCLFRGENHELSRSGKPKHRLRRLKEIKEWFDRYLK
;
A
#
# COMPACT_ATOMS: atom_id res chain seq x y z
N VAL A 1 6.47 -30.22 -15.12
CA VAL A 1 6.36 -28.77 -14.87
C VAL A 1 5.47 -28.19 -15.96
N GLU A 2 4.38 -27.53 -15.58
CA GLU A 2 3.40 -26.92 -16.51
C GLU A 2 3.66 -25.40 -16.66
N PRO A 3 3.13 -24.77 -17.72
CA PRO A 3 3.10 -23.32 -17.80
C PRO A 3 2.37 -22.70 -16.61
N LEU A 4 2.79 -21.50 -16.18
CA LEU A 4 2.06 -20.72 -15.19
C LEU A 4 0.71 -20.27 -15.80
N LYS A 5 -0.38 -20.53 -15.08
CA LYS A 5 -1.75 -20.24 -15.53
C LYS A 5 -2.30 -18.98 -14.89
N MET A 6 -3.20 -18.30 -15.55
CA MET A 6 -3.87 -17.10 -15.03
C MET A 6 -4.55 -17.36 -13.68
N ASP A 7 -5.21 -18.50 -13.52
CA ASP A 7 -5.95 -18.87 -12.31
C ASP A 7 -5.06 -19.39 -11.17
N ASP A 8 -3.76 -19.63 -11.40
CA ASP A 8 -2.83 -19.95 -10.31
C ASP A 8 -2.75 -18.83 -9.27
N LEU A 9 -3.01 -17.59 -9.68
CA LEU A 9 -3.13 -16.45 -8.77
C LEU A 9 -4.10 -16.71 -7.60
N THR A 10 -5.17 -17.48 -7.85
CA THR A 10 -6.20 -17.78 -6.84
C THR A 10 -5.82 -18.91 -5.88
N LYS A 11 -4.70 -19.58 -6.14
CA LYS A 11 -4.19 -20.69 -5.32
C LYS A 11 -3.09 -20.27 -4.37
N TYR A 12 -2.57 -19.04 -4.51
CA TYR A 12 -1.52 -18.54 -3.65
C TYR A 12 -2.04 -18.28 -2.23
N THR A 13 -1.17 -18.51 -1.27
CA THR A 13 -1.36 -18.08 0.10
C THR A 13 -0.57 -16.79 0.31
N PHE A 14 -1.27 -15.70 0.60
CA PHE A 14 -0.66 -14.41 0.92
C PHE A 14 -0.43 -14.34 2.42
N LEU A 15 0.77 -13.91 2.84
CA LEU A 15 1.11 -13.77 4.25
C LEU A 15 1.21 -12.31 4.65
N SER A 16 0.78 -11.98 5.86
CA SER A 16 0.86 -10.60 6.37
C SER A 16 0.99 -10.52 7.89
N GLY A 17 1.43 -9.37 8.39
CA GLY A 17 1.39 -8.99 9.80
C GLY A 17 2.19 -9.90 10.74
N PRO A 18 3.47 -10.23 10.45
CA PRO A 18 4.27 -11.03 11.37
C PRO A 18 4.43 -10.29 12.69
N ALA A 19 4.19 -10.97 13.81
CA ALA A 19 4.32 -10.41 15.16
C ALA A 19 4.91 -11.45 16.10
N LEU A 20 6.09 -11.16 16.63
CA LEU A 20 6.70 -11.97 17.69
C LEU A 20 6.00 -11.74 19.03
N SER A 21 5.81 -12.82 19.77
CA SER A 21 5.32 -12.78 21.14
C SER A 21 6.21 -11.93 22.05
N PRO A 22 5.72 -11.42 23.18
CA PRO A 22 6.50 -10.60 24.10
C PRO A 22 7.82 -11.23 24.56
N ASP A 23 7.91 -12.55 24.63
CA ASP A 23 9.12 -13.30 24.93
C ASP A 23 10.04 -13.54 23.70
N GLY A 24 9.53 -13.30 22.48
CA GLY A 24 10.24 -13.53 21.22
C GLY A 24 10.28 -14.98 20.74
N GLU A 25 9.53 -15.90 21.38
CA GLU A 25 9.63 -17.34 21.07
C GLU A 25 8.62 -17.83 20.02
N THR A 26 7.56 -17.07 19.75
CA THR A 26 6.53 -17.45 18.79
C THR A 26 6.21 -16.28 17.87
N CYS A 27 6.20 -16.52 16.56
CA CYS A 27 5.76 -15.55 15.57
C CYS A 27 4.33 -15.89 15.13
N ALA A 28 3.38 -14.99 15.39
CA ALA A 28 2.06 -15.07 14.80
C ALA A 28 2.00 -14.28 13.50
N PHE A 29 1.18 -14.71 12.54
CA PHE A 29 0.96 -14.04 11.27
C PHE A 29 -0.40 -14.42 10.68
N ALA A 30 -0.89 -13.66 9.72
CA ALA A 30 -2.11 -13.98 8.99
C ALA A 30 -1.76 -14.63 7.64
N ALA A 31 -2.53 -15.64 7.27
CA ALA A 31 -2.49 -16.30 5.97
C ALA A 31 -3.84 -16.08 5.26
N HIS A 32 -3.77 -15.63 4.01
CA HIS A 32 -4.94 -15.24 3.22
C HIS A 32 -4.99 -16.07 1.94
N GLN A 33 -6.18 -16.52 1.57
CA GLN A 33 -6.41 -17.26 0.32
C GLN A 33 -7.65 -16.72 -0.40
N MET A 34 -7.64 -16.77 -1.71
CA MET A 34 -8.81 -16.41 -2.52
C MET A 34 -9.85 -17.52 -2.49
N ASP A 35 -11.10 -17.16 -2.23
CA ASP A 35 -12.26 -18.03 -2.40
C ASP A 35 -13.07 -17.60 -3.63
N LEU A 36 -12.95 -18.37 -4.69
CA LEU A 36 -13.68 -18.06 -5.95
C LEU A 36 -15.18 -18.29 -5.82
N ALA A 37 -15.64 -19.22 -4.99
CA ALA A 37 -17.07 -19.48 -4.82
C ALA A 37 -17.76 -18.27 -4.19
N GLU A 38 -17.22 -17.82 -3.07
CA GLU A 38 -17.74 -16.66 -2.33
C GLU A 38 -17.27 -15.32 -2.93
N ASN A 39 -16.25 -15.32 -3.81
CA ASN A 39 -15.63 -14.14 -4.40
C ASN A 39 -15.02 -13.20 -3.33
N GLU A 40 -14.39 -13.78 -2.33
CA GLU A 40 -13.81 -13.10 -1.17
C GLU A 40 -12.42 -13.69 -0.85
N TYR A 41 -11.76 -13.10 0.16
CA TYR A 41 -10.53 -13.64 0.74
C TYR A 41 -10.86 -14.31 2.07
N ARG A 42 -10.35 -15.52 2.26
CA ARG A 42 -10.32 -16.23 3.54
C ARG A 42 -9.06 -15.85 4.29
N SER A 43 -9.16 -15.58 5.58
CA SER A 43 -8.02 -15.18 6.41
C SER A 43 -8.04 -15.91 7.72
N ASP A 44 -6.92 -16.53 8.07
CA ASP A 44 -6.74 -17.26 9.33
C ASP A 44 -5.40 -16.90 9.97
N ILE A 45 -5.34 -17.02 11.29
CA ILE A 45 -4.14 -16.74 12.10
C ILE A 45 -3.35 -18.03 12.27
N TRP A 46 -2.04 -17.91 12.03
CA TRP A 46 -1.07 -18.97 12.20
C TRP A 46 0.01 -18.56 13.19
N CYS A 47 0.62 -19.53 13.86
CA CYS A 47 1.76 -19.33 14.75
C CYS A 47 2.90 -20.27 14.38
N TYR A 48 4.11 -19.73 14.36
CA TYR A 48 5.34 -20.49 14.23
C TYR A 48 6.16 -20.34 15.52
N ARG A 49 6.43 -21.47 16.20
CA ARG A 49 7.27 -21.49 17.41
C ARG A 49 8.72 -21.74 17.02
N LEU A 50 9.60 -20.82 17.47
CA LEU A 50 11.02 -20.84 17.08
C LEU A 50 11.79 -22.01 17.71
N SER A 51 11.45 -22.40 18.95
CA SER A 51 12.19 -23.40 19.71
C SER A 51 12.08 -24.83 19.16
N ASP A 52 10.92 -25.23 18.73
CA ASP A 52 10.63 -26.58 18.20
C ASP A 52 10.22 -26.58 16.72
N ARG A 53 10.28 -25.41 16.07
CA ARG A 53 9.95 -25.19 14.65
C ARG A 53 8.53 -25.63 14.27
N LYS A 54 7.62 -25.57 15.21
CA LYS A 54 6.25 -26.01 15.01
C LYS A 54 5.41 -24.88 14.39
N LEU A 55 4.83 -25.18 13.22
CA LEU A 55 3.82 -24.35 12.57
C LEU A 55 2.43 -24.85 12.96
N THR A 56 1.56 -23.94 13.43
CA THR A 56 0.20 -24.28 13.90
C THR A 56 -0.80 -23.27 13.36
N GLN A 57 -1.86 -23.76 12.74
CA GLN A 57 -3.03 -22.94 12.41
C GLN A 57 -3.84 -22.70 13.68
N MET A 58 -4.01 -21.43 14.04
CA MET A 58 -4.70 -21.05 15.28
C MET A 58 -6.19 -20.89 15.07
N THR A 59 -6.63 -20.37 13.93
CA THR A 59 -8.04 -20.15 13.64
C THR A 59 -8.44 -20.79 12.32
N THR A 60 -9.73 -21.12 12.18
CA THR A 60 -10.31 -21.77 11.00
C THR A 60 -11.66 -21.17 10.60
N SER A 61 -12.00 -19.99 11.13
CA SER A 61 -13.24 -19.30 10.78
C SER A 61 -13.19 -18.64 9.40
N HIS A 62 -12.00 -18.50 8.83
CA HIS A 62 -11.72 -17.82 7.57
C HIS A 62 -12.04 -16.32 7.58
N LYS A 63 -12.18 -15.73 8.77
CA LYS A 63 -12.55 -14.31 8.98
C LYS A 63 -11.61 -13.57 9.94
N ASP A 64 -10.43 -14.14 10.21
CA ASP A 64 -9.52 -13.67 11.24
C ASP A 64 -8.18 -13.26 10.62
N GLY A 65 -7.88 -11.98 10.53
CA GLY A 65 -6.66 -11.50 9.87
C GLY A 65 -5.84 -10.48 10.65
N ARG A 66 -6.46 -9.72 11.55
CA ARG A 66 -5.79 -8.71 12.37
C ARG A 66 -5.83 -9.13 13.83
N PHE A 67 -4.68 -9.11 14.48
CA PHE A 67 -4.52 -9.54 15.86
C PHE A 67 -3.42 -8.74 16.57
N ILE A 68 -3.43 -8.80 17.89
CA ILE A 68 -2.31 -8.39 18.76
C ILE A 68 -1.97 -9.50 19.73
N TRP A 69 -0.73 -9.54 20.19
CA TRP A 69 -0.34 -10.29 21.36
C TRP A 69 -0.84 -9.59 22.62
N LEU A 70 -1.42 -10.32 23.55
CA LEU A 70 -1.63 -9.82 24.90
C LEU A 70 -0.32 -9.89 25.70
N SER A 71 -0.23 -9.05 26.73
CA SER A 71 0.98 -8.92 27.56
C SER A 71 1.38 -10.20 28.31
N ASP A 72 0.45 -11.15 28.46
CA ASP A 72 0.73 -12.47 29.01
C ASP A 72 1.58 -13.36 28.11
N GLY A 73 1.78 -12.96 26.85
CA GLY A 73 2.59 -13.70 25.86
C GLY A 73 2.01 -15.05 25.44
N ARG A 74 0.80 -15.38 25.86
CA ARG A 74 0.14 -16.69 25.64
C ARG A 74 -1.15 -16.60 24.84
N ARG A 75 -1.74 -15.42 24.71
CA ARG A 75 -3.01 -15.20 24.02
C ARG A 75 -2.90 -14.16 22.94
N LEU A 76 -3.62 -14.39 21.86
CA LEU A 76 -3.88 -13.42 20.82
C LEU A 76 -5.27 -12.82 21.02
N LEU A 77 -5.38 -11.50 20.84
CA LEU A 77 -6.64 -10.78 20.78
C LEU A 77 -6.85 -10.34 19.32
N PHE A 78 -8.03 -10.59 18.79
CA PHE A 78 -8.38 -10.26 17.41
C PHE A 78 -9.87 -9.96 17.25
N SER A 79 -10.22 -9.17 16.24
CA SER A 79 -11.63 -8.95 15.89
C SER A 79 -12.09 -10.00 14.88
N SER A 80 -13.34 -10.46 15.04
CA SER A 80 -13.93 -11.42 14.12
C SER A 80 -15.45 -11.29 14.07
N LEU A 81 -16.03 -11.68 12.95
CA LEU A 81 -17.48 -11.76 12.74
C LEU A 81 -17.84 -13.20 12.37
N ARG A 82 -17.90 -14.08 13.38
CA ARG A 82 -18.08 -15.52 13.22
C ARG A 82 -19.43 -16.06 13.70
N GLU A 83 -20.07 -15.38 14.63
CA GLU A 83 -21.36 -15.78 15.19
C GLU A 83 -22.51 -15.34 14.27
N LYS A 84 -23.49 -16.24 14.04
CA LYS A 84 -24.65 -15.95 13.18
C LYS A 84 -25.48 -14.75 13.64
N GLU A 85 -25.58 -14.56 14.96
CA GLU A 85 -26.30 -13.42 15.54
C GLU A 85 -25.58 -12.10 15.27
N ASP A 86 -24.25 -12.10 15.40
CA ASP A 86 -23.41 -10.93 15.13
C ASP A 86 -23.43 -10.56 13.63
N ILE A 87 -23.44 -11.55 12.74
CA ILE A 87 -23.59 -11.36 11.31
C ILE A 87 -24.94 -10.70 10.98
N LYS A 88 -26.05 -11.24 11.53
CA LYS A 88 -27.39 -10.68 11.35
C LYS A 88 -27.50 -9.24 11.90
N ALA A 89 -26.90 -8.98 13.05
CA ALA A 89 -26.87 -7.64 13.63
C ALA A 89 -26.16 -6.66 12.69
N LYS A 90 -25.02 -7.04 12.12
CA LYS A 90 -24.32 -6.23 11.11
C LYS A 90 -25.15 -6.00 9.85
N GLU A 91 -25.81 -7.04 9.35
CA GLU A 91 -26.71 -6.95 8.18
C GLU A 91 -27.91 -6.02 8.43
N SER A 92 -28.37 -5.92 9.69
CA SER A 92 -29.41 -4.96 10.08
C SER A 92 -28.90 -3.52 10.23
N GLY A 93 -27.58 -3.29 10.08
CA GLY A 93 -26.95 -1.97 10.16
C GLY A 93 -26.34 -1.64 11.52
N GLU A 94 -26.33 -2.57 12.48
CA GLU A 94 -25.67 -2.33 13.77
C GLU A 94 -24.18 -2.11 13.61
N VAL A 95 -23.64 -1.16 14.39
CA VAL A 95 -22.24 -0.75 14.36
C VAL A 95 -21.54 -1.21 15.63
N PHE A 96 -20.58 -2.12 15.50
CA PHE A 96 -19.76 -2.61 16.61
C PHE A 96 -18.52 -3.35 16.10
N THR A 97 -17.56 -3.58 16.99
CA THR A 97 -16.45 -4.51 16.79
C THR A 97 -16.48 -5.56 17.90
N GLN A 98 -16.54 -6.84 17.55
CA GLN A 98 -16.48 -7.96 18.50
C GLN A 98 -15.06 -8.50 18.54
N PHE A 99 -14.47 -8.51 19.73
CA PHE A 99 -13.15 -9.07 19.98
C PHE A 99 -13.24 -10.49 20.56
N TYR A 100 -12.25 -11.31 20.18
CA TYR A 100 -12.04 -12.67 20.62
C TYR A 100 -10.62 -12.85 21.11
N THR A 101 -10.41 -13.80 22.02
CA THR A 101 -9.08 -14.28 22.40
C THR A 101 -8.91 -15.75 22.04
N ILE A 102 -7.69 -16.14 21.71
CA ILE A 102 -7.30 -17.54 21.53
C ILE A 102 -5.96 -17.80 22.22
N SER A 103 -5.86 -18.95 22.92
CA SER A 103 -4.66 -19.36 23.63
C SER A 103 -3.72 -20.17 22.75
N LEU A 104 -2.41 -19.99 22.93
CA LEU A 104 -1.38 -20.86 22.33
C LEU A 104 -1.44 -22.31 22.85
N ASP A 105 -2.04 -22.52 24.01
CA ASP A 105 -2.18 -23.86 24.61
C ASP A 105 -3.28 -24.71 23.95
N GLY A 106 -4.01 -24.11 22.99
CA GLY A 106 -5.10 -24.74 22.27
C GLY A 106 -6.48 -24.31 22.77
N GLY A 107 -7.52 -24.93 22.22
CA GLY A 107 -8.91 -24.59 22.47
C GLY A 107 -9.52 -23.71 21.37
N GLU A 108 -10.79 -23.35 21.55
CA GLU A 108 -11.52 -22.47 20.65
C GLU A 108 -11.36 -21.00 21.05
N ALA A 109 -11.48 -20.12 20.07
CA ALA A 109 -11.53 -18.69 20.31
C ALA A 109 -12.77 -18.32 21.12
N GLN A 110 -12.58 -17.51 22.16
CA GLN A 110 -13.63 -17.08 23.07
C GLN A 110 -13.92 -15.59 22.94
N LYS A 111 -15.19 -15.20 23.04
CA LYS A 111 -15.58 -13.80 23.09
C LYS A 111 -14.89 -13.10 24.26
N ALA A 112 -14.21 -11.99 23.96
CA ALA A 112 -13.55 -11.17 24.95
C ALA A 112 -14.45 -9.98 25.34
N PHE A 113 -14.67 -9.05 24.44
CA PHE A 113 -15.51 -7.86 24.65
C PHE A 113 -16.00 -7.29 23.33
N ARG A 114 -16.98 -6.38 23.41
CA ARG A 114 -17.57 -5.67 22.27
C ARG A 114 -17.45 -4.16 22.46
N VAL A 115 -17.06 -3.48 21.40
CA VAL A 115 -17.01 -2.01 21.33
C VAL A 115 -18.10 -1.53 20.36
N PRO A 116 -18.95 -0.54 20.72
CA PRO A 116 -20.07 -0.08 19.88
C PRO A 116 -19.64 0.87 18.74
N PHE A 117 -18.46 0.64 18.17
CA PHE A 117 -17.89 1.37 17.05
C PHE A 117 -17.04 0.44 16.18
N PRO A 118 -16.78 0.83 14.92
CA PRO A 118 -15.71 0.23 14.13
C PRO A 118 -14.36 0.60 14.77
N VAL A 119 -13.55 -0.40 15.11
CA VAL A 119 -12.20 -0.24 15.66
C VAL A 119 -11.21 -0.60 14.58
N SER A 120 -10.37 0.35 14.19
CA SER A 120 -9.32 0.14 13.18
C SER A 120 -8.03 -0.41 13.78
N SER A 121 -7.72 -0.07 15.04
CA SER A 121 -6.55 -0.57 15.76
C SER A 121 -6.82 -0.64 17.26
N ILE A 122 -6.12 -1.54 17.94
CA ILE A 122 -6.21 -1.77 19.38
C ILE A 122 -4.82 -2.00 19.96
N THR A 123 -4.56 -1.41 21.12
CA THR A 123 -3.31 -1.59 21.87
C THR A 123 -3.64 -1.86 23.34
N GLU A 124 -3.08 -2.92 23.90
CA GLU A 124 -3.20 -3.21 25.33
C GLU A 124 -2.29 -2.28 26.15
N ILE A 125 -2.88 -1.47 27.04
CA ILE A 125 -2.13 -0.69 28.02
C ILE A 125 -1.81 -1.56 29.23
N ASN A 126 -2.83 -2.26 29.70
CA ASN A 126 -2.74 -3.31 30.73
C ASN A 126 -3.93 -4.27 30.51
N PRO A 127 -4.03 -5.41 31.24
CA PRO A 127 -5.08 -6.42 31.03
C PRO A 127 -6.52 -5.90 31.09
N ASP A 128 -6.75 -4.78 31.76
CA ASP A 128 -8.08 -4.20 31.95
C ASP A 128 -8.34 -2.96 31.08
N LEU A 129 -7.30 -2.37 30.51
CA LEU A 129 -7.39 -1.09 29.80
C LEU A 129 -6.75 -1.15 28.41
N PHE A 130 -7.50 -0.75 27.40
CA PHE A 130 -7.08 -0.72 26.01
C PHE A 130 -7.15 0.69 25.41
N LEU A 131 -6.18 1.03 24.57
CA LEU A 131 -6.21 2.18 23.68
C LEU A 131 -6.78 1.75 22.35
N LEU A 132 -7.81 2.44 21.88
CA LEU A 132 -8.54 2.14 20.63
C LEU A 132 -8.40 3.28 19.64
N GLU A 133 -8.12 2.95 18.39
CA GLU A 133 -8.36 3.82 17.24
C GLU A 133 -9.76 3.49 16.69
N ILE A 134 -10.70 4.40 16.86
CA ILE A 134 -12.11 4.23 16.50
C ILE A 134 -12.43 5.05 15.26
N VAL A 135 -13.07 4.43 14.28
CA VAL A 135 -13.69 5.16 13.17
C VAL A 135 -14.99 5.80 13.70
N TRP A 136 -14.87 7.05 14.07
CA TRP A 136 -15.96 7.84 14.62
C TRP A 136 -16.72 8.59 13.53
N TRP A 137 -18.04 8.66 13.67
CA TRP A 137 -18.94 9.45 12.85
C TRP A 137 -20.15 9.86 13.71
N PRO A 138 -20.71 11.10 13.59
CA PRO A 138 -21.81 11.54 14.45
C PRO A 138 -22.98 10.57 14.56
N PRO A 139 -23.49 9.94 13.46
CA PRO A 139 -24.53 8.93 13.56
C PRO A 139 -24.13 7.68 14.36
N PHE A 140 -22.87 7.27 14.33
CA PHE A 140 -22.39 6.10 15.12
C PHE A 140 -22.39 6.42 16.61
N GLU A 141 -22.02 7.62 16.99
CA GLU A 141 -22.09 8.06 18.40
C GLU A 141 -23.53 8.12 18.91
N THR A 142 -24.43 8.69 18.11
CA THR A 142 -25.86 8.70 18.42
C THR A 142 -26.41 7.29 18.62
N LEU A 143 -26.06 6.35 17.74
CA LEU A 143 -26.47 4.96 17.84
C LEU A 143 -25.87 4.26 19.07
N ALA A 144 -24.60 4.52 19.37
CA ALA A 144 -23.91 3.94 20.52
C ALA A 144 -24.53 4.39 21.87
N GLY A 145 -24.91 5.68 21.96
CA GLY A 145 -25.55 6.27 23.16
C GLY A 145 -27.03 5.98 23.31
N ALA A 146 -27.70 5.42 22.29
CA ALA A 146 -29.14 5.24 22.30
C ALA A 146 -29.60 4.08 23.18
N ALA A 147 -30.77 4.23 23.83
CA ALA A 147 -31.43 3.15 24.52
C ALA A 147 -31.84 2.03 23.56
N ALA A 148 -31.86 0.79 24.02
CA ALA A 148 -32.19 -0.36 23.19
C ALA A 148 -33.52 -0.24 22.43
N ALA A 149 -34.53 0.39 23.03
CA ALA A 149 -35.82 0.64 22.39
C ALA A 149 -35.79 1.65 21.26
N GLU A 150 -34.79 2.55 21.22
CA GLU A 150 -34.66 3.62 20.21
C GLU A 150 -33.80 3.18 19.00
N LYS A 151 -32.91 2.21 19.22
CA LYS A 151 -31.98 1.75 18.18
C LYS A 151 -32.64 1.34 16.86
N PRO A 152 -33.74 0.56 16.83
CA PRO A 152 -34.39 0.18 15.58
C PRO A 152 -34.84 1.39 14.74
N LYS A 153 -35.36 2.43 15.41
CA LYS A 153 -35.78 3.67 14.73
C LYS A 153 -34.59 4.43 14.15
N LEU A 154 -33.50 4.52 14.91
CA LEU A 154 -32.26 5.17 14.43
C LEU A 154 -31.64 4.41 13.26
N LEU A 155 -31.58 3.08 13.33
CA LEU A 155 -31.07 2.26 12.22
C LEU A 155 -31.93 2.42 10.95
N GLN A 156 -33.26 2.49 11.11
CA GLN A 156 -34.16 2.74 9.98
C GLN A 156 -33.91 4.14 9.38
N SER A 157 -33.77 5.18 10.21
CA SER A 157 -33.43 6.53 9.76
C SER A 157 -32.09 6.59 9.04
N MET A 158 -31.06 5.95 9.60
CA MET A 158 -29.75 5.86 8.95
C MET A 158 -29.80 5.16 7.59
N LYS A 159 -30.65 4.12 7.46
CA LYS A 159 -30.86 3.40 6.21
C LYS A 159 -31.58 4.26 5.17
N GLU A 160 -32.55 5.06 5.58
CA GLU A 160 -33.27 6.00 4.70
C GLU A 160 -32.36 7.12 4.18
N GLU A 161 -31.32 7.47 4.93
CA GLU A 161 -30.35 8.50 4.52
C GLU A 161 -29.19 7.96 3.66
N THR A 162 -29.22 6.70 3.26
CA THR A 162 -28.16 6.13 2.38
C THR A 162 -28.31 6.50 0.91
N ASP A 163 -29.42 7.13 0.52
CA ASP A 163 -29.73 7.47 -0.87
C ASP A 163 -29.06 8.77 -1.36
N TYR A 164 -28.44 9.54 -0.44
CA TYR A 164 -27.78 10.79 -0.75
C TYR A 164 -26.60 11.06 0.18
N GLU A 165 -25.71 11.96 -0.25
CA GLU A 165 -24.58 12.44 0.54
C GLU A 165 -24.64 13.96 0.66
N VAL A 166 -24.38 14.48 1.86
CA VAL A 166 -24.21 15.92 2.10
C VAL A 166 -22.73 16.15 2.39
N LEU A 167 -22.06 16.85 1.51
CA LEU A 167 -20.60 16.99 1.50
C LEU A 167 -20.24 18.45 1.78
N ASP A 168 -19.49 18.69 2.84
CA ASP A 168 -19.12 20.04 3.29
C ASP A 168 -17.66 20.14 3.77
N GLU A 169 -16.84 19.15 3.42
CA GLU A 169 -15.39 19.17 3.68
C GLU A 169 -14.62 18.46 2.54
N ILE A 170 -13.31 18.68 2.47
CA ILE A 170 -12.41 17.97 1.58
C ILE A 170 -11.24 17.34 2.36
N PRO A 171 -10.84 16.09 2.06
CA PRO A 171 -11.51 15.17 1.14
C PRO A 171 -12.85 14.67 1.72
N PHE A 172 -13.85 14.50 0.88
CA PHE A 172 -15.15 13.95 1.28
C PHE A 172 -15.25 12.44 1.07
N TRP A 173 -14.29 11.86 0.38
CA TRP A 173 -14.11 10.42 0.20
C TRP A 173 -12.64 10.05 0.27
N SER A 174 -12.34 8.75 0.41
CA SER A 174 -11.00 8.19 0.41
C SER A 174 -11.00 6.84 -0.30
N ASN A 175 -9.94 6.56 -1.04
CA ASN A 175 -9.82 5.29 -1.75
C ASN A 175 -9.83 4.11 -0.78
N GLY A 176 -10.73 3.16 -1.01
CA GLY A 176 -10.92 1.97 -0.17
C GLY A 176 -11.83 2.17 1.04
N GLU A 177 -12.17 3.41 1.41
CA GLU A 177 -13.03 3.73 2.56
C GLU A 177 -14.42 4.22 2.15
N GLY A 178 -14.56 4.71 0.92
CA GLY A 178 -15.79 5.34 0.45
C GLY A 178 -15.91 6.79 0.94
N PHE A 179 -17.13 7.23 1.21
CA PHE A 179 -17.39 8.58 1.73
C PHE A 179 -16.91 8.73 3.17
N THR A 180 -16.09 9.73 3.41
CA THR A 180 -15.41 10.00 4.69
C THR A 180 -15.84 11.33 5.32
N ASN A 181 -16.82 12.03 4.72
CA ASN A 181 -17.28 13.31 5.20
C ASN A 181 -17.67 13.24 6.70
N LYS A 182 -17.03 14.07 7.53
CA LYS A 182 -17.16 14.09 9.00
C LYS A 182 -16.78 12.77 9.72
N LYS A 183 -16.21 11.79 9.04
CA LYS A 183 -15.64 10.63 9.70
C LYS A 183 -14.23 10.95 10.20
N ARG A 184 -13.89 10.47 11.37
CA ARG A 184 -12.58 10.68 12.00
C ARG A 184 -12.06 9.39 12.64
N THR A 185 -10.77 9.15 12.55
CA THR A 185 -10.10 8.18 13.41
C THR A 185 -9.77 8.87 14.71
N ARG A 186 -10.50 8.52 15.78
CA ARG A 186 -10.35 9.13 17.11
C ARG A 186 -9.77 8.12 18.10
N LEU A 187 -9.06 8.62 19.10
CA LEU A 187 -8.50 7.81 20.17
C LEU A 187 -9.45 7.74 21.35
N TYR A 188 -9.63 6.52 21.87
CA TYR A 188 -10.46 6.22 23.04
C TYR A 188 -9.74 5.27 23.98
N LEU A 189 -10.00 5.41 25.28
CA LEU A 189 -9.67 4.40 26.28
C LEU A 189 -10.91 3.52 26.51
N TYR A 190 -10.69 2.21 26.57
CA TYR A 190 -11.73 1.23 26.89
C TYR A 190 -11.33 0.42 28.11
N ASP A 191 -12.10 0.51 29.19
CA ASP A 191 -11.97 -0.29 30.39
C ASP A 191 -12.86 -1.53 30.28
N VAL A 192 -12.25 -2.72 30.28
CA VAL A 192 -12.96 -4.00 30.09
C VAL A 192 -13.86 -4.34 31.27
N LYS A 193 -13.52 -3.92 32.52
CA LYS A 193 -14.28 -4.25 33.74
C LYS A 193 -15.53 -3.38 33.86
N THR A 194 -15.38 -2.09 33.67
CA THR A 194 -16.50 -1.12 33.75
C THR A 194 -17.27 -1.03 32.43
N LYS A 195 -16.65 -1.42 31.33
CA LYS A 195 -17.10 -1.23 29.94
C LYS A 195 -17.20 0.24 29.54
N ASP A 196 -16.51 1.11 30.28
CA ASP A 196 -16.44 2.53 29.95
C ASP A 196 -15.58 2.77 28.71
N LEU A 197 -16.09 3.60 27.82
CA LEU A 197 -15.44 4.04 26.61
C LEU A 197 -15.25 5.57 26.68
N SER A 198 -14.03 6.03 26.90
CA SER A 198 -13.71 7.44 27.14
C SER A 198 -12.92 8.04 25.98
N PRO A 199 -13.42 9.11 25.31
CA PRO A 199 -12.69 9.78 24.24
C PRO A 199 -11.47 10.53 24.77
N ILE A 200 -10.37 10.51 23.99
CA ILE A 200 -9.15 11.28 24.24
C ILE A 200 -9.11 12.49 23.32
N THR A 201 -9.50 12.30 22.07
CA THR A 201 -9.48 13.36 21.04
C THR A 201 -10.87 13.87 20.72
N GLY A 202 -10.95 15.13 20.26
CA GLY A 202 -12.21 15.77 19.88
C GLY A 202 -12.86 15.20 18.61
N GLU A 203 -14.07 15.69 18.30
CA GLU A 203 -14.88 15.18 17.18
C GLU A 203 -14.34 15.55 15.80
N THR A 204 -13.55 16.61 15.70
CA THR A 204 -12.90 17.09 14.48
C THR A 204 -11.48 16.55 14.31
N PHE A 205 -11.03 15.72 15.24
CA PHE A 205 -9.66 15.28 15.32
C PHE A 205 -9.42 13.96 14.56
N LEU A 206 -8.45 13.97 13.68
CA LEU A 206 -7.91 12.79 13.00
C LEU A 206 -6.59 12.40 13.66
N ALA A 207 -6.58 11.28 14.39
CA ALA A 207 -5.39 10.75 15.06
C ALA A 207 -4.77 9.60 14.28
N GLU A 208 -3.45 9.45 14.36
CA GLU A 208 -2.70 8.41 13.68
C GLU A 208 -1.63 7.80 14.59
N THR A 209 -1.47 6.50 14.49
CA THR A 209 -0.33 5.68 14.96
C THR A 209 0.13 5.93 16.41
N PRO A 210 -0.73 5.77 17.41
CA PRO A 210 -0.33 5.95 18.81
C PRO A 210 0.70 4.90 19.23
N GLN A 211 1.74 5.34 19.96
CA GLN A 211 2.78 4.49 20.53
C GLN A 211 2.86 4.70 22.04
N LEU A 212 2.85 3.60 22.81
CA LEU A 212 3.02 3.61 24.27
C LEU A 212 4.48 3.81 24.65
N ASP A 213 4.74 4.52 25.74
CA ASP A 213 6.05 4.50 26.38
C ASP A 213 6.31 3.15 27.10
N GLU A 214 7.54 2.92 27.54
CA GLU A 214 7.94 1.65 28.18
C GLU A 214 7.20 1.37 29.50
N THR A 215 6.71 2.42 30.16
CA THR A 215 5.95 2.28 31.41
C THR A 215 4.46 2.08 31.20
N HIS A 216 3.98 2.25 29.96
CA HIS A 216 2.55 2.27 29.61
C HIS A 216 1.76 3.36 30.35
N GLU A 217 2.43 4.43 30.79
CA GLU A 217 1.77 5.57 31.46
C GLU A 217 1.44 6.70 30.50
N ARG A 218 2.09 6.75 29.34
CA ARG A 218 1.92 7.77 28.31
C ARG A 218 1.90 7.15 26.91
N PHE A 219 1.29 7.86 25.98
CA PHE A 219 1.45 7.54 24.56
C PHE A 219 1.59 8.80 23.71
N ALA A 220 2.40 8.70 22.67
CA ALA A 220 2.61 9.74 21.68
C ALA A 220 1.91 9.34 20.37
N PHE A 221 1.37 10.31 19.65
CA PHE A 221 0.71 10.10 18.36
C PHE A 221 0.77 11.36 17.51
N THR A 222 0.50 11.22 16.21
CA THR A 222 0.33 12.34 15.31
C THR A 222 -1.15 12.64 15.11
N GLY A 223 -1.49 13.86 14.75
CA GLY A 223 -2.88 14.19 14.49
C GLY A 223 -3.10 15.55 13.88
N ILE A 224 -4.31 15.72 13.36
CA ILE A 224 -4.80 16.93 12.72
C ILE A 224 -6.20 17.21 13.24
N ASP A 225 -6.44 18.45 13.65
CA ASP A 225 -7.77 18.94 13.99
C ASP A 225 -8.27 19.81 12.82
N PHE A 226 -9.35 19.39 12.16
CA PHE A 226 -9.88 20.10 11.00
C PHE A 226 -11.41 19.97 10.87
N SER A 227 -12.05 20.95 10.23
CA SER A 227 -13.49 20.97 10.00
C SER A 227 -13.90 21.02 8.52
N ASP A 228 -13.16 21.76 7.69
CA ASP A 228 -13.56 22.04 6.31
C ASP A 228 -12.58 21.46 5.28
N LYS A 229 -11.29 21.57 5.54
CA LYS A 229 -10.22 21.11 4.66
C LYS A 229 -9.12 20.46 5.46
N LEU A 230 -8.81 19.22 5.10
CA LEU A 230 -7.66 18.50 5.66
C LEU A 230 -6.36 19.05 5.07
N GLU A 231 -5.55 19.67 5.91
CA GLU A 231 -4.17 20.02 5.55
C GLU A 231 -3.26 18.78 5.71
N ILE A 232 -2.21 18.70 4.89
CA ILE A 232 -1.25 17.58 4.98
C ILE A 232 -0.28 17.69 6.15
N ARG A 233 -0.24 18.83 6.81
CA ARG A 233 0.59 19.08 7.99
C ARG A 233 -0.10 18.56 9.24
N ASN A 234 0.65 17.90 10.10
CA ASN A 234 0.19 17.39 11.39
C ASN A 234 1.05 17.90 12.54
N ASP A 235 0.57 17.65 13.75
CA ASP A 235 1.30 17.92 14.99
C ASP A 235 1.50 16.61 15.77
N VAL A 236 2.44 16.64 16.71
CA VAL A 236 2.69 15.54 17.65
C VAL A 236 1.95 15.81 18.94
N TYR A 237 1.34 14.81 19.50
CA TYR A 237 0.59 14.86 20.75
C TYR A 237 1.13 13.83 21.74
N LEU A 238 1.14 14.20 23.01
CA LEU A 238 1.50 13.34 24.13
C LEU A 238 0.34 13.31 25.13
N TYR A 239 -0.19 12.11 25.37
CA TYR A 239 -1.21 11.90 26.39
C TYR A 239 -0.62 11.19 27.60
N THR A 240 -0.95 11.70 28.82
CA THR A 240 -0.56 11.12 30.10
C THR A 240 -1.78 10.55 30.80
N LEU A 241 -1.78 9.25 31.11
CA LEU A 241 -2.92 8.54 31.69
C LEU A 241 -3.27 9.01 33.10
N LYS A 242 -2.26 9.33 33.92
CA LYS A 242 -2.42 9.66 35.34
C LYS A 242 -3.30 10.89 35.58
N ASP A 243 -3.08 11.94 34.84
CA ASP A 243 -3.78 13.22 34.99
C ASP A 243 -4.68 13.55 33.81
N LYS A 244 -4.74 12.66 32.82
CA LYS A 244 -5.51 12.78 31.58
C LYS A 244 -5.13 14.03 30.77
N SER A 245 -3.88 14.50 30.88
CA SER A 245 -3.38 15.65 30.12
C SER A 245 -3.04 15.28 28.69
N LEU A 246 -3.33 16.20 27.78
CA LEU A 246 -3.00 16.12 26.37
C LEU A 246 -2.15 17.33 25.99
N GLU A 247 -0.87 17.10 25.70
CA GLU A 247 0.05 18.13 25.26
C GLU A 247 0.26 18.08 23.75
N LYS A 248 0.35 19.25 23.11
CA LYS A 248 0.58 19.42 21.68
C LYS A 248 1.97 19.99 21.42
N PHE A 249 2.69 19.40 20.46
CA PHE A 249 4.00 19.86 19.99
C PHE A 249 3.98 20.06 18.48
N SER A 250 4.34 21.29 18.04
CA SER A 250 4.57 21.57 16.63
C SER A 250 6.03 21.33 16.29
N MET A 251 6.31 20.54 15.25
CA MET A 251 7.67 20.26 14.78
C MET A 251 8.19 21.32 13.79
N GLY A 252 7.32 22.20 13.30
CA GLY A 252 7.64 23.27 12.36
C GLY A 252 6.46 23.65 11.47
N GLU A 253 6.53 24.84 10.82
CA GLU A 253 5.40 25.34 10.01
C GLU A 253 5.10 24.47 8.78
N THR A 254 6.12 23.87 8.18
CA THR A 254 6.01 23.01 6.98
C THR A 254 6.32 21.53 7.28
N PHE A 255 6.55 21.20 8.55
CA PHE A 255 6.96 19.85 8.92
C PHE A 255 5.79 18.87 8.90
N LEU A 256 5.98 17.74 8.21
CA LEU A 256 5.09 16.59 8.27
C LEU A 256 5.76 15.48 9.06
N THR A 257 5.10 15.03 10.12
CA THR A 257 5.56 13.91 10.93
C THR A 257 4.97 12.61 10.40
N ASP A 258 5.81 11.71 9.92
CA ASP A 258 5.38 10.40 9.41
C ASP A 258 5.23 9.36 10.54
N TYR A 259 6.02 9.51 11.60
CA TYR A 259 6.02 8.58 12.73
C TYR A 259 6.58 9.23 14.00
N VAL A 260 6.02 8.87 15.16
CA VAL A 260 6.51 9.26 16.49
C VAL A 260 6.49 8.07 17.44
N ASP A 261 7.54 7.95 18.27
CA ASP A 261 7.68 6.94 19.32
C ASP A 261 8.60 7.49 20.43
N PHE A 262 8.92 6.70 21.43
CA PHE A 262 9.80 7.10 22.54
C PHE A 262 11.19 6.49 22.38
N TRP A 263 12.24 7.35 22.34
CA TRP A 263 13.61 6.91 22.61
C TRP A 263 13.73 6.46 24.07
N ASP A 264 13.29 7.33 24.96
CA ASP A 264 13.27 7.16 26.40
C ASP A 264 12.15 8.02 27.01
N LYS A 265 12.11 8.12 28.34
CA LYS A 265 11.08 8.89 29.06
C LYS A 265 11.07 10.41 28.78
N ASP A 266 12.18 10.98 28.30
CA ASP A 266 12.37 12.42 28.12
C ASP A 266 12.55 12.81 26.63
N THR A 267 12.67 11.83 25.73
CA THR A 267 12.99 12.05 24.33
C THR A 267 12.07 11.26 23.42
N LEU A 268 11.43 11.94 22.47
CA LEU A 268 10.67 11.30 21.38
C LEU A 268 11.58 11.04 20.18
N PHE A 269 11.39 9.91 19.56
CA PHE A 269 11.87 9.58 18.22
C PHE A 269 10.86 10.07 17.21
N VAL A 270 11.27 10.91 16.28
CA VAL A 270 10.41 11.51 15.27
C VAL A 270 10.98 11.20 13.89
N VAL A 271 10.13 10.70 12.99
CA VAL A 271 10.42 10.56 11.57
C VAL A 271 9.56 11.56 10.82
N GLY A 272 10.19 12.37 9.98
CA GLY A 272 9.42 13.39 9.28
C GLY A 272 10.24 14.17 8.26
N GLN A 273 9.57 15.09 7.59
CA GLN A 273 10.12 15.85 6.46
C GLN A 273 9.69 17.31 6.51
N GLU A 274 10.59 18.19 6.06
CA GLU A 274 10.33 19.63 6.00
C GLU A 274 9.63 20.07 4.72
N GLN A 275 9.60 19.23 3.69
CA GLN A 275 8.98 19.45 2.37
C GLN A 275 9.51 20.68 1.60
N ARG A 276 10.72 21.14 1.93
CA ARG A 276 11.27 22.38 1.38
C ARG A 276 11.78 22.23 -0.05
N ASN A 277 12.42 21.11 -0.35
CA ASN A 277 13.15 20.92 -1.62
C ASN A 277 12.41 20.02 -2.60
N TYR A 278 11.75 18.97 -2.11
CA TYR A 278 11.14 17.93 -2.94
C TYR A 278 9.64 17.73 -2.66
N GLY A 279 9.01 18.65 -1.90
CA GLY A 279 7.58 18.64 -1.60
C GLY A 279 7.14 17.42 -0.82
N ILE A 280 5.92 16.95 -1.06
CA ILE A 280 5.31 15.83 -0.31
C ILE A 280 6.05 14.50 -0.48
N ASN A 281 6.87 14.37 -1.51
CA ASN A 281 7.66 13.16 -1.80
C ASN A 281 9.09 13.23 -1.24
N GLU A 282 9.46 14.29 -0.50
CA GLU A 282 10.77 14.40 0.14
C GLU A 282 11.01 13.21 1.08
N ASN A 283 12.17 12.58 0.99
CA ASN A 283 12.53 11.50 1.91
C ASN A 283 12.63 12.05 3.34
N PRO A 284 11.98 11.40 4.32
CA PRO A 284 12.03 11.85 5.70
C PRO A 284 13.42 11.67 6.30
N LYS A 285 13.67 12.38 7.38
CA LYS A 285 14.83 12.22 8.24
C LYS A 285 14.40 11.78 9.63
N PHE A 286 15.36 11.33 10.41
CA PHE A 286 15.16 10.92 11.78
C PHE A 286 15.60 12.03 12.73
N TYR A 287 14.79 12.25 13.75
CA TYR A 287 14.97 13.34 14.72
C TYR A 287 14.84 12.83 16.16
N ALA A 288 15.48 13.52 17.08
CA ALA A 288 15.21 13.43 18.50
C ALA A 288 14.51 14.72 18.96
N PHE A 289 13.37 14.60 19.63
CA PHE A 289 12.65 15.71 20.23
C PHE A 289 12.74 15.63 21.75
N CYS A 290 13.38 16.60 22.36
CA CYS A 290 13.50 16.71 23.81
C CYS A 290 12.20 17.29 24.39
N LEU A 291 11.49 16.51 25.22
CA LEU A 291 10.24 16.93 25.85
C LEU A 291 10.41 18.11 26.81
N LYS A 292 11.54 18.18 27.51
CA LYS A 292 11.81 19.23 28.48
C LYS A 292 12.04 20.59 27.82
N ASP A 293 12.94 20.61 26.84
CA ASP A 293 13.37 21.86 26.20
C ASP A 293 12.56 22.17 24.95
N LYS A 294 11.69 21.26 24.52
CA LYS A 294 10.87 21.35 23.30
C LYS A 294 11.70 21.64 22.05
N THR A 295 12.89 20.99 21.98
CA THR A 295 13.83 21.16 20.86
C THR A 295 13.86 19.92 19.98
N LEU A 296 13.79 20.14 18.66
CA LEU A 296 13.90 19.10 17.63
C LEU A 296 15.32 19.11 17.05
N ARG A 297 16.02 17.98 17.11
CA ARG A 297 17.37 17.81 16.57
C ARG A 297 17.36 16.74 15.48
N CYS A 298 17.79 17.09 14.26
CA CYS A 298 17.99 16.12 13.19
C CYS A 298 19.17 15.20 13.52
N LEU A 299 18.93 13.90 13.50
CA LEU A 299 19.96 12.88 13.74
C LEU A 299 20.65 12.46 12.44
N THR A 300 19.97 12.56 11.30
CA THR A 300 20.41 12.03 10.01
C THR A 300 20.32 13.06 8.88
N PRO A 301 21.03 14.21 8.98
CA PRO A 301 20.92 15.30 8.00
C PRO A 301 21.28 14.87 6.56
N GLU A 302 22.22 13.94 6.42
CA GLU A 302 22.69 13.46 5.10
C GLU A 302 21.94 12.22 4.59
N LEU A 303 21.00 11.66 5.35
CA LEU A 303 20.25 10.47 4.93
C LEU A 303 19.28 10.82 3.79
N ASP A 304 19.33 10.05 2.71
CA ASP A 304 18.44 10.21 1.55
C ASP A 304 17.79 8.88 1.18
N LEU A 305 16.98 8.37 2.08
CA LEU A 305 16.12 7.19 1.91
C LEU A 305 14.88 7.30 2.78
N ALA A 306 13.80 6.62 2.40
CA ALA A 306 12.57 6.56 3.19
C ALA A 306 12.39 5.19 3.85
N PRO A 307 11.90 5.14 5.11
CA PRO A 307 11.41 3.91 5.70
C PRO A 307 10.25 3.35 4.89
N GLY A 308 10.23 2.03 4.72
CA GLY A 308 9.18 1.30 4.01
C GLY A 308 9.70 0.50 2.82
N ASN A 309 8.79 -0.27 2.22
CA ASN A 309 9.04 -1.06 1.02
C ASN A 309 8.18 -0.57 -0.15
N ALA A 310 8.81 0.02 -1.15
CA ALA A 310 8.16 0.55 -2.34
C ALA A 310 8.22 -0.40 -3.56
N LEU A 311 8.71 -1.62 -3.39
CA LEU A 311 8.77 -2.63 -4.45
C LEU A 311 7.37 -3.10 -4.86
N ASN A 312 7.09 -3.08 -6.16
CA ASN A 312 5.81 -3.53 -6.69
C ASN A 312 5.66 -5.05 -6.69
N SER A 313 4.48 -5.53 -6.35
CA SER A 313 4.02 -6.91 -6.57
C SER A 313 2.49 -6.93 -6.59
N ASP A 314 1.92 -7.85 -7.36
CA ASP A 314 0.49 -8.16 -7.38
C ASP A 314 0.14 -9.37 -6.48
N CYS A 315 1.13 -9.89 -5.74
CA CYS A 315 0.99 -11.08 -4.88
C CYS A 315 1.09 -10.75 -3.39
N ARG A 316 0.46 -9.64 -2.97
CA ARG A 316 0.35 -9.21 -1.57
C ARG A 316 -1.11 -9.04 -1.19
N TYR A 317 -1.43 -9.40 0.05
CA TYR A 317 -2.74 -9.15 0.63
C TYR A 317 -2.64 -9.07 2.15
N GLY A 318 -3.52 -8.29 2.78
CA GLY A 318 -3.48 -8.03 4.22
C GLY A 318 -2.55 -6.89 4.59
N GLY A 319 -2.42 -6.66 5.88
CA GLY A 319 -1.59 -5.58 6.44
C GLY A 319 -1.31 -5.86 7.92
N GLY A 320 -0.90 -4.83 8.68
CA GLY A 320 -0.81 -4.91 10.14
C GLY A 320 0.58 -5.06 10.73
N SER A 321 1.64 -5.01 9.93
CA SER A 321 3.00 -4.83 10.47
C SER A 321 3.28 -3.36 10.75
N LYS A 322 3.85 -3.04 11.92
CA LYS A 322 4.37 -1.72 12.21
C LYS A 322 5.59 -1.47 11.32
N PRO A 323 5.64 -0.34 10.58
CA PRO A 323 6.75 -0.06 9.65
C PRO A 323 8.06 0.22 10.38
N ILE A 324 7.99 0.68 11.63
CA ILE A 324 9.14 0.98 12.49
C ILE A 324 8.88 0.32 13.84
N GLN A 325 9.89 -0.35 14.39
CA GLN A 325 9.77 -1.05 15.67
C GLN A 325 11.01 -0.83 16.50
N LYS A 326 10.82 -0.57 17.80
CA LYS A 326 11.91 -0.46 18.78
C LYS A 326 12.25 -1.82 19.38
N ASP A 327 13.53 -2.14 19.47
CA ASP A 327 14.06 -3.25 20.28
C ASP A 327 15.37 -2.83 20.91
N GLY A 328 15.45 -2.90 22.25
CA GLY A 328 16.54 -2.31 23.00
C GLY A 328 16.61 -0.79 22.80
N GLU A 329 17.79 -0.27 22.49
CA GLU A 329 18.03 1.17 22.29
C GLU A 329 17.87 1.63 20.83
N ALA A 330 17.58 0.72 19.88
CA ALA A 330 17.51 1.03 18.46
C ALA A 330 16.10 0.95 17.91
N PHE A 331 15.84 1.74 16.84
CA PHE A 331 14.66 1.58 16.00
C PHE A 331 15.04 0.85 14.71
N TYR A 332 14.21 -0.11 14.33
CA TYR A 332 14.38 -0.96 13.16
C TYR A 332 13.33 -0.65 12.11
N PHE A 333 13.71 -0.69 10.84
CA PHE A 333 12.82 -0.38 9.71
C PHE A 333 13.29 -1.03 8.41
N LEU A 334 12.37 -1.18 7.47
CA LEU A 334 12.71 -1.52 6.09
C LEU A 334 12.96 -0.23 5.31
N ALA A 335 13.82 -0.26 4.31
CA ALA A 335 14.02 0.82 3.37
C ALA A 335 14.24 0.29 1.96
N THR A 336 13.70 0.98 0.97
CA THR A 336 13.96 0.68 -0.44
C THR A 336 15.28 1.31 -0.86
N GLU A 337 16.21 0.51 -1.36
CA GLU A 337 17.51 0.95 -1.86
C GLU A 337 17.80 0.30 -3.21
N GLY A 338 18.06 1.12 -4.22
CA GLY A 338 18.25 0.65 -5.57
C GLY A 338 17.02 -0.13 -6.06
N VAL A 339 17.17 -1.43 -6.24
CA VAL A 339 16.12 -2.33 -6.77
C VAL A 339 15.67 -3.38 -5.74
N GLY A 340 15.93 -3.16 -4.47
CA GLY A 340 15.60 -4.07 -3.38
C GLY A 340 15.16 -3.34 -2.10
N ALA A 341 14.72 -4.11 -1.10
CA ALA A 341 14.43 -3.62 0.23
C ALA A 341 15.44 -4.20 1.23
N SER A 342 16.05 -3.32 2.02
CA SER A 342 16.99 -3.67 3.09
C SER A 342 16.36 -3.48 4.46
N PHE A 343 16.81 -4.25 5.43
CA PHE A 343 16.45 -4.12 6.83
C PHE A 343 17.54 -3.33 7.57
N LYS A 344 17.14 -2.26 8.21
CA LYS A 344 18.04 -1.29 8.83
C LYS A 344 17.67 -1.02 10.27
N LYS A 345 18.63 -0.46 10.99
CA LYS A 345 18.41 0.12 12.33
C LYS A 345 19.02 1.51 12.42
N ILE A 346 18.46 2.32 13.30
CA ILE A 346 19.01 3.61 13.72
C ILE A 346 19.26 3.58 15.24
N CYS A 347 20.44 4.03 15.63
CA CYS A 347 20.87 4.17 17.03
C CYS A 347 20.64 5.61 17.53
N PRO A 348 20.64 5.86 18.87
CA PRO A 348 20.41 7.18 19.44
C PRO A 348 21.39 8.26 19.01
N ASP A 349 22.61 7.88 18.61
CA ASP A 349 23.64 8.78 18.07
C ASP A 349 23.40 9.23 16.62
N GLY A 350 22.37 8.66 15.95
CA GLY A 350 22.02 8.92 14.55
C GLY A 350 22.68 7.96 13.56
N THR A 351 23.46 6.99 14.02
CA THR A 351 24.07 5.98 13.14
C THR A 351 22.99 5.08 12.55
N VAL A 352 22.96 4.98 11.21
CA VAL A 352 22.07 4.07 10.47
C VAL A 352 22.89 2.93 9.87
N GLU A 353 22.51 1.69 10.19
CA GLU A 353 23.22 0.49 9.74
C GLU A 353 22.27 -0.46 9.00
N THR A 354 22.78 -1.14 7.98
CA THR A 354 22.08 -2.27 7.35
C THR A 354 22.31 -3.54 8.19
N VAL A 355 21.22 -4.11 8.67
CA VAL A 355 21.23 -5.34 9.49
C VAL A 355 21.12 -6.58 8.61
N ALA A 356 20.26 -6.53 7.59
CA ALA A 356 20.03 -7.63 6.68
C ALA A 356 19.54 -7.14 5.32
N GLN A 357 19.85 -7.92 4.27
CA GLN A 357 19.38 -7.69 2.92
C GLN A 357 19.06 -9.02 2.26
N MET A 358 17.89 -9.11 1.64
CA MET A 358 17.45 -10.31 0.91
C MET A 358 17.45 -10.00 -0.58
N LYS A 359 17.89 -10.96 -1.42
CA LYS A 359 17.68 -10.86 -2.86
C LYS A 359 16.20 -11.08 -3.16
N GLY A 360 15.51 -10.03 -3.58
CA GLY A 360 14.06 -10.00 -3.73
C GLY A 360 13.44 -8.86 -2.93
N SER A 361 12.46 -9.14 -2.09
CA SER A 361 11.73 -8.12 -1.34
C SER A 361 11.48 -8.56 0.11
N LEU A 362 11.89 -7.75 1.07
CA LEU A 362 11.43 -7.84 2.46
C LEU A 362 10.20 -6.96 2.62
N ASP A 363 9.04 -7.56 2.89
CA ASP A 363 7.76 -6.84 2.90
C ASP A 363 7.34 -6.36 4.27
N SER A 364 7.58 -7.16 5.28
CA SER A 364 7.23 -6.84 6.67
C SER A 364 8.13 -7.61 7.64
N PHE A 365 8.23 -7.13 8.86
CA PHE A 365 9.08 -7.74 9.88
C PHE A 365 8.46 -7.61 11.28
N SER A 366 8.99 -8.42 12.19
CA SER A 366 8.84 -8.23 13.62
C SER A 366 10.18 -8.49 14.30
N ILE A 367 10.48 -7.65 15.28
CA ILE A 367 11.66 -7.80 16.12
C ILE A 367 11.26 -7.79 17.60
N LYS A 368 11.83 -8.71 18.39
CA LYS A 368 11.62 -8.77 19.82
C LYS A 368 12.79 -9.48 20.50
N LYS A 369 13.42 -8.80 21.47
CA LYS A 369 14.57 -9.35 22.21
C LYS A 369 15.69 -9.86 21.29
N GLY A 370 15.98 -9.11 20.22
CA GLY A 370 16.98 -9.46 19.22
C GLY A 370 16.59 -10.59 18.25
N LYS A 371 15.41 -11.18 18.40
CA LYS A 371 14.89 -12.19 17.46
C LYS A 371 14.12 -11.51 16.33
N LEU A 372 14.23 -12.03 15.12
CA LEU A 372 13.72 -11.46 13.91
C LEU A 372 12.88 -12.46 13.13
N ALA A 373 11.73 -12.00 12.67
CA ALA A 373 10.87 -12.70 11.73
C ALA A 373 10.49 -11.76 10.58
N PHE A 374 10.50 -12.27 9.36
CA PHE A 374 10.20 -11.51 8.16
C PHE A 374 9.17 -12.24 7.30
N ILE A 375 8.33 -11.49 6.61
CA ILE A 375 7.60 -11.95 5.44
C ILE A 375 8.26 -11.28 4.23
N GLY A 376 8.56 -12.07 3.19
CA GLY A 376 9.22 -11.54 2.01
C GLY A 376 9.26 -12.51 0.84
N PHE A 377 9.66 -11.98 -0.30
CA PHE A 377 9.89 -12.69 -1.56
C PHE A 377 11.39 -12.91 -1.74
N HIS A 378 11.81 -14.13 -1.81
CA HIS A 378 13.21 -14.44 -2.11
C HIS A 378 13.36 -14.83 -3.59
N GLU A 379 13.96 -13.94 -4.38
CA GLU A 379 14.02 -14.09 -5.85
C GLU A 379 12.60 -14.26 -6.43
N LEU A 380 12.37 -15.29 -7.25
CA LEU A 380 11.06 -15.60 -7.82
C LEU A 380 10.17 -16.49 -6.92
N LYS A 381 10.55 -16.70 -5.66
CA LYS A 381 9.65 -17.32 -4.68
C LYS A 381 8.61 -16.33 -4.19
N LEU A 382 7.38 -16.78 -4.13
CA LEU A 382 6.30 -16.03 -3.46
C LEU A 382 6.59 -15.86 -1.97
N ALA A 383 5.85 -14.94 -1.34
CA ALA A 383 6.07 -14.61 0.06
C ALA A 383 5.95 -15.81 0.99
N GLU A 384 6.94 -15.98 1.85
CA GLU A 384 6.99 -16.94 2.94
C GLU A 384 7.43 -16.24 4.24
N LEU A 385 7.25 -16.91 5.37
CA LEU A 385 7.82 -16.49 6.65
C LEU A 385 9.28 -16.92 6.73
N TYR A 386 10.14 -16.00 7.13
CA TYR A 386 11.57 -16.22 7.34
C TYR A 386 11.97 -15.84 8.75
N THR A 387 12.89 -16.61 9.33
CA THR A 387 13.70 -16.19 10.47
C THR A 387 15.07 -15.72 10.00
N PHE A 388 15.75 -14.90 10.79
CA PHE A 388 17.08 -14.39 10.47
C PHE A 388 18.01 -14.58 11.67
N SER A 389 19.08 -15.34 11.46
CA SER A 389 20.12 -15.58 12.46
C SER A 389 21.43 -15.88 11.77
N ASN A 390 22.56 -15.55 12.44
CA ASN A 390 23.91 -15.79 11.88
C ASN A 390 24.08 -15.28 10.44
N GLN A 391 23.53 -14.10 10.16
CA GLN A 391 23.54 -13.45 8.83
C GLN A 391 22.87 -14.27 7.71
N LYS A 392 21.91 -15.14 8.05
CA LYS A 392 21.18 -15.97 7.09
C LYS A 392 19.68 -15.90 7.32
N PHE A 393 18.96 -15.82 6.20
CA PHE A 393 17.51 -16.03 6.16
C PHE A 393 17.22 -17.52 6.04
N GLU A 394 16.29 -18.00 6.85
CA GLU A 394 15.76 -19.35 6.78
C GLU A 394 14.25 -19.28 6.57
N ALA A 395 13.76 -19.84 5.46
CA ALA A 395 12.32 -20.00 5.23
C ALA A 395 11.77 -21.04 6.21
N VAL A 396 10.75 -20.65 6.96
CA VAL A 396 10.12 -21.52 7.97
C VAL A 396 8.70 -21.95 7.60
N THR A 397 8.21 -21.45 6.46
CA THR A 397 6.97 -21.90 5.81
C THR A 397 7.21 -22.27 4.36
N ASP A 398 6.30 -23.04 3.76
CA ASP A 398 6.34 -23.46 2.35
C ASP A 398 4.91 -23.48 1.75
N PHE A 399 4.14 -22.42 1.98
CA PHE A 399 2.77 -22.31 1.46
C PHE A 399 2.70 -22.24 -0.06
N ASN A 400 3.68 -21.59 -0.67
CA ASN A 400 3.70 -21.30 -2.10
C ASN A 400 4.82 -22.03 -2.87
N GLY A 401 5.61 -22.87 -2.23
CA GLY A 401 6.74 -23.56 -2.86
C GLY A 401 6.34 -24.48 -4.03
N TRP A 402 5.06 -24.88 -4.10
CA TRP A 402 4.50 -25.64 -5.21
C TRP A 402 4.68 -24.90 -6.56
N VAL A 403 4.68 -23.55 -6.57
CA VAL A 403 4.84 -22.77 -7.80
C VAL A 403 6.16 -23.11 -8.50
N LEU A 404 7.27 -23.10 -7.76
CA LEU A 404 8.58 -23.45 -8.34
C LEU A 404 8.71 -24.96 -8.69
N ARG A 405 7.99 -25.81 -7.99
CA ARG A 405 8.02 -27.26 -8.25
C ARG A 405 7.19 -27.67 -9.46
N GLU A 406 6.09 -26.95 -9.72
CA GLU A 406 5.06 -27.38 -10.67
C GLU A 406 4.88 -26.44 -11.86
N ARG A 407 5.41 -25.22 -11.81
CA ARG A 407 5.22 -24.19 -12.84
C ARG A 407 6.56 -23.77 -13.45
N THR A 408 6.51 -23.53 -14.76
CA THR A 408 7.66 -22.93 -15.46
C THR A 408 7.64 -21.43 -15.28
N LEU A 409 8.69 -20.87 -14.71
CA LEU A 409 8.93 -19.45 -14.59
C LEU A 409 10.10 -19.02 -15.47
N SER A 410 10.06 -17.80 -15.96
CA SER A 410 11.17 -17.20 -16.70
C SER A 410 12.01 -16.31 -15.76
N ASN A 411 13.32 -16.39 -15.89
CA ASN A 411 14.23 -15.56 -15.12
C ASN A 411 14.12 -14.08 -15.53
N LEU A 412 14.41 -13.21 -14.59
CA LEU A 412 14.55 -11.79 -14.86
C LEU A 412 15.96 -11.51 -15.40
N GLU A 413 16.04 -11.04 -16.63
CA GLU A 413 17.30 -10.59 -17.23
C GLU A 413 17.46 -9.09 -16.96
N ARG A 414 18.35 -8.73 -16.05
CA ARG A 414 18.63 -7.33 -15.74
C ARG A 414 19.44 -6.68 -16.85
N LEU A 415 19.04 -5.49 -17.22
CA LEU A 415 19.82 -4.61 -18.11
C LEU A 415 19.83 -3.19 -17.55
N VAL A 416 20.93 -2.50 -17.78
CA VAL A 416 21.09 -1.10 -17.37
C VAL A 416 21.32 -0.29 -18.63
N VAL A 417 20.45 0.68 -18.87
CA VAL A 417 20.63 1.65 -19.96
C VAL A 417 21.54 2.76 -19.46
N LYS A 418 22.67 2.94 -20.13
CA LYS A 418 23.68 3.93 -19.73
C LYS A 418 23.30 5.33 -20.19
N ALA A 419 23.56 6.31 -19.33
CA ALA A 419 23.51 7.71 -19.66
C ALA A 419 24.80 8.10 -20.41
N ASP A 420 24.79 7.98 -21.74
CA ASP A 420 25.94 8.21 -22.62
C ASP A 420 25.52 8.91 -23.93
N GLU A 421 26.42 9.00 -24.88
CA GLU A 421 26.17 9.66 -26.19
C GLU A 421 25.06 8.96 -26.99
N LYS A 422 24.83 7.68 -26.79
CA LYS A 422 23.75 6.91 -27.43
C LYS A 422 22.37 7.31 -26.89
N HIS A 423 22.30 7.69 -25.62
CA HIS A 423 21.08 8.10 -24.96
C HIS A 423 21.20 9.51 -24.34
N PRO A 424 21.30 10.56 -25.18
CA PRO A 424 21.62 11.92 -24.71
C PRO A 424 20.53 12.57 -23.85
N THR A 425 19.33 12.01 -23.82
CA THR A 425 18.23 12.49 -22.96
C THR A 425 18.33 12.00 -21.53
N LEU A 426 19.14 10.95 -21.28
CA LEU A 426 19.35 10.41 -19.94
C LEU A 426 20.33 11.26 -19.14
N ALA A 427 19.93 11.67 -17.95
CA ALA A 427 20.81 12.31 -16.96
C ALA A 427 21.54 11.30 -16.07
N THR A 428 21.06 10.05 -16.02
CA THR A 428 21.58 8.97 -15.19
C THR A 428 21.20 7.62 -15.77
N ASP A 429 21.92 6.58 -15.39
CA ASP A 429 21.63 5.20 -15.80
C ASP A 429 20.23 4.75 -15.34
N ILE A 430 19.55 3.97 -16.18
CA ILE A 430 18.21 3.43 -15.90
C ILE A 430 18.28 1.91 -15.73
N ASP A 431 17.84 1.44 -14.57
CA ASP A 431 17.71 0.01 -14.28
C ASP A 431 16.43 -0.56 -14.89
N GLY A 432 16.54 -1.73 -15.52
CA GLY A 432 15.39 -2.42 -16.08
C GLY A 432 15.62 -3.92 -16.23
N TRP A 433 14.61 -4.60 -16.70
CA TRP A 433 14.59 -6.07 -16.85
C TRP A 433 13.80 -6.49 -18.07
N LEU A 434 14.10 -7.70 -18.53
CA LEU A 434 13.34 -8.45 -19.51
C LEU A 434 13.03 -9.84 -18.98
N ILE A 435 11.82 -10.32 -19.20
CA ILE A 435 11.35 -11.68 -18.98
C ILE A 435 11.08 -12.29 -20.34
N ARG A 436 11.78 -13.39 -20.68
CA ARG A 436 11.57 -14.10 -21.96
C ARG A 436 10.26 -14.85 -21.99
N PRO A 437 9.64 -14.99 -23.16
CA PRO A 437 8.47 -15.86 -23.32
C PRO A 437 8.81 -17.33 -22.96
N VAL A 438 7.78 -18.05 -22.52
CA VAL A 438 7.89 -19.48 -22.13
C VAL A 438 6.90 -20.30 -22.95
N PRO A 439 7.33 -21.37 -23.64
CA PRO A 439 8.72 -21.75 -23.89
C PRO A 439 9.43 -20.75 -24.83
N PHE A 440 10.73 -20.56 -24.64
CA PHE A 440 11.54 -19.71 -25.50
C PHE A 440 12.21 -20.51 -26.62
N ASP A 441 12.04 -20.08 -27.86
CA ASP A 441 12.66 -20.62 -29.05
C ASP A 441 13.49 -19.52 -29.72
N PRO A 442 14.82 -19.60 -29.78
CA PRO A 442 15.67 -18.54 -30.30
C PRO A 442 15.46 -18.27 -31.80
N ASP A 443 14.85 -19.20 -32.54
CA ASP A 443 14.58 -19.04 -33.98
C ASP A 443 13.25 -18.35 -34.29
N LYS A 444 12.49 -18.00 -33.25
CA LYS A 444 11.21 -17.29 -33.38
C LYS A 444 11.30 -15.84 -32.97
N THR A 445 10.41 -15.03 -33.54
CA THR A 445 10.15 -13.67 -33.08
C THR A 445 8.90 -13.61 -32.20
N TYR A 446 8.94 -12.74 -31.20
CA TYR A 446 7.90 -12.64 -30.19
C TYR A 446 7.35 -11.21 -30.06
N PRO A 447 6.08 -11.05 -29.74
CA PRO A 447 5.56 -9.77 -29.31
C PRO A 447 6.12 -9.39 -27.92
N GLY A 448 6.26 -8.08 -27.67
CA GLY A 448 6.73 -7.55 -26.39
C GLY A 448 5.72 -6.65 -25.71
N ILE A 449 5.78 -6.54 -24.39
CA ILE A 449 4.95 -5.65 -23.59
C ILE A 449 5.85 -4.84 -22.66
N LEU A 450 5.82 -3.50 -22.82
CA LEU A 450 6.38 -2.57 -21.85
C LEU A 450 5.39 -2.41 -20.69
N MET A 451 5.83 -2.71 -19.46
CA MET A 451 5.05 -2.49 -18.24
C MET A 451 5.61 -1.33 -17.43
N ILE A 452 4.72 -0.43 -16.99
CA ILE A 452 5.07 0.80 -16.29
C ILE A 452 4.40 0.78 -14.91
N HIS A 453 5.20 0.90 -13.84
CA HIS A 453 4.66 0.93 -12.47
C HIS A 453 3.92 2.22 -12.14
N GLY A 454 3.15 2.20 -11.07
CA GLY A 454 2.47 3.35 -10.50
C GLY A 454 3.38 4.18 -9.57
N GLY A 455 2.83 5.20 -8.97
CA GLY A 455 3.52 6.09 -8.05
C GLY A 455 3.48 7.55 -8.52
N PRO A 456 4.53 8.11 -9.14
CA PRO A 456 5.74 7.49 -9.69
C PRO A 456 6.76 6.98 -8.67
N LYS A 457 6.75 7.49 -7.43
CA LYS A 457 7.73 7.16 -6.39
C LYS A 457 7.46 5.76 -5.77
N THR A 458 7.47 4.74 -6.62
CA THR A 458 7.59 3.32 -6.30
C THR A 458 8.68 2.71 -7.17
N THR A 459 8.92 1.41 -7.11
CA THR A 459 9.97 0.79 -7.90
C THR A 459 9.63 -0.65 -8.28
N TYR A 460 10.17 -1.12 -9.41
CA TYR A 460 10.27 -2.55 -9.69
C TYR A 460 11.58 -3.10 -9.11
N GLY A 461 11.55 -4.39 -8.76
CA GLY A 461 12.71 -5.12 -8.26
C GLY A 461 12.76 -6.55 -8.78
N GLU A 462 13.65 -7.34 -8.20
CA GLU A 462 13.85 -8.74 -8.58
C GLU A 462 12.98 -9.66 -7.72
N ASN A 463 11.67 -9.46 -7.73
CA ASN A 463 10.68 -10.25 -7.00
C ASN A 463 9.58 -10.76 -7.93
N PHE A 464 8.81 -11.72 -7.45
CA PHE A 464 7.73 -12.33 -8.22
C PHE A 464 6.58 -11.35 -8.44
N ILE A 465 6.12 -11.24 -9.70
CA ILE A 465 4.90 -10.57 -10.12
C ILE A 465 4.13 -11.54 -11.01
N HIS A 466 2.94 -11.94 -10.60
CA HIS A 466 2.15 -12.96 -11.30
C HIS A 466 1.81 -12.55 -12.73
N GLU A 467 1.32 -11.35 -12.92
CA GLU A 467 0.92 -10.82 -14.24
C GLU A 467 2.07 -10.88 -15.24
N MET A 468 3.30 -10.52 -14.84
CA MET A 468 4.46 -10.53 -15.71
C MET A 468 4.88 -11.96 -16.09
N GLN A 469 4.97 -12.85 -15.10
CA GLN A 469 5.32 -14.24 -15.32
C GLN A 469 4.27 -14.99 -16.13
N TRP A 470 2.99 -14.70 -15.87
CA TRP A 470 1.90 -15.30 -16.63
C TRP A 470 1.89 -14.81 -18.09
N LEU A 471 2.06 -13.52 -18.37
CA LEU A 471 2.15 -12.99 -19.73
C LEU A 471 3.34 -13.60 -20.49
N ALA A 472 4.45 -13.86 -19.81
CA ALA A 472 5.58 -14.59 -20.40
C ALA A 472 5.19 -16.01 -20.80
N ASN A 473 4.42 -16.71 -19.96
CA ASN A 473 3.89 -18.06 -20.29
C ASN A 473 2.78 -18.02 -21.37
N GLU A 474 2.18 -16.86 -21.64
CA GLU A 474 1.30 -16.63 -22.77
C GLU A 474 2.05 -16.26 -24.07
N GLY A 475 3.39 -16.29 -24.06
CA GLY A 475 4.24 -16.08 -25.23
C GLY A 475 4.65 -14.64 -25.51
N TYR A 476 4.55 -13.75 -24.54
CA TYR A 476 5.05 -12.39 -24.61
C TYR A 476 6.43 -12.26 -23.98
N ALA A 477 7.30 -11.45 -24.57
CA ALA A 477 8.42 -10.91 -23.82
C ALA A 477 7.92 -9.70 -23.00
N VAL A 478 8.18 -9.71 -21.70
CA VAL A 478 7.76 -8.63 -20.80
C VAL A 478 8.97 -7.83 -20.36
N PHE A 479 8.98 -6.53 -20.57
CA PHE A 479 10.09 -5.67 -20.18
C PHE A 479 9.63 -4.44 -19.43
N PHE A 480 10.44 -4.00 -18.48
CA PHE A 480 10.08 -2.94 -17.54
C PHE A 480 11.33 -2.29 -16.96
N CYS A 481 11.22 -1.05 -16.53
CA CYS A 481 12.33 -0.30 -15.93
C CYS A 481 11.85 0.63 -14.83
N ASN A 482 12.81 1.25 -14.13
CA ASN A 482 12.58 2.29 -13.15
C ASN A 482 13.05 3.64 -13.73
N PRO A 483 12.14 4.41 -14.38
CA PRO A 483 12.48 5.73 -14.90
C PRO A 483 12.70 6.72 -13.76
N ARG A 484 13.25 7.90 -14.06
CA ARG A 484 13.27 9.02 -13.11
C ARG A 484 11.84 9.27 -12.60
N GLY A 485 11.71 9.51 -11.31
CA GLY A 485 10.45 9.50 -10.57
C GLY A 485 10.31 8.30 -9.64
N SER A 486 11.03 7.20 -9.91
CA SER A 486 10.98 5.97 -9.10
C SER A 486 11.69 6.13 -7.75
N GLU A 487 11.32 5.26 -6.79
CA GLU A 487 11.94 5.16 -5.45
C GLU A 487 13.27 4.39 -5.50
N GLY A 488 14.08 4.53 -4.45
CA GLY A 488 15.27 3.72 -4.17
C GLY A 488 16.60 4.36 -4.56
N ARG A 489 16.57 5.54 -5.18
CA ARG A 489 17.79 6.26 -5.62
C ARG A 489 17.85 7.70 -5.13
N GLY A 490 17.16 7.99 -4.02
CA GLY A 490 17.15 9.30 -3.38
C GLY A 490 16.18 10.31 -3.99
N ASN A 491 16.09 11.46 -3.34
CA ASN A 491 15.16 12.53 -3.67
C ASN A 491 15.33 13.08 -5.08
N ALA A 492 16.56 13.33 -5.50
CA ALA A 492 16.84 13.94 -6.82
C ALA A 492 16.40 13.04 -7.98
N PHE A 493 16.55 11.73 -7.86
CA PHE A 493 16.07 10.77 -8.86
C PHE A 493 14.55 10.64 -8.85
N ALA A 494 13.92 10.69 -7.68
CA ALA A 494 12.47 10.58 -7.52
C ALA A 494 11.71 11.86 -7.90
N ASP A 495 12.38 13.01 -8.06
CA ASP A 495 11.73 14.29 -8.29
C ASP A 495 11.43 14.53 -9.78
N VAL A 496 10.18 14.33 -10.15
CA VAL A 496 9.62 14.66 -11.49
C VAL A 496 8.56 15.76 -11.42
N ARG A 497 8.52 16.52 -10.33
CA ARG A 497 7.55 17.60 -10.15
C ARG A 497 7.66 18.65 -11.25
N GLY A 498 6.51 18.97 -11.86
CA GLY A 498 6.43 19.88 -13.00
C GLY A 498 6.99 19.32 -14.32
N LYS A 499 7.36 18.03 -14.38
CA LYS A 499 8.04 17.39 -15.51
C LYS A 499 7.36 16.09 -15.97
N TYR A 500 6.16 15.79 -15.48
CA TYR A 500 5.41 14.60 -15.90
C TYR A 500 5.24 14.52 -17.41
N GLY A 501 5.59 13.39 -18.01
CA GLY A 501 5.54 13.18 -19.45
C GLY A 501 6.72 13.79 -20.23
N THR A 502 7.79 14.19 -19.55
CA THR A 502 9.01 14.72 -20.19
C THR A 502 10.19 13.78 -19.95
N ILE A 503 10.97 13.99 -18.89
CA ILE A 503 12.17 13.19 -18.59
C ILE A 503 11.87 11.73 -18.30
N ASP A 504 10.75 11.44 -17.67
CA ASP A 504 10.24 10.11 -17.39
C ASP A 504 9.80 9.37 -18.68
N PHE A 505 9.16 10.07 -19.60
CA PHE A 505 8.86 9.57 -20.95
C PHE A 505 10.15 9.26 -21.73
N ASP A 506 11.13 10.17 -21.72
CA ASP A 506 12.40 9.97 -22.40
C ASP A 506 13.14 8.73 -21.89
N ASP A 507 13.14 8.50 -20.57
CA ASP A 507 13.74 7.33 -19.95
C ASP A 507 13.09 6.01 -20.44
N LEU A 508 11.76 5.99 -20.51
CA LEU A 508 11.00 4.82 -20.99
C LEU A 508 11.24 4.56 -22.48
N MET A 509 11.37 5.60 -23.30
CA MET A 509 11.64 5.45 -24.71
C MET A 509 13.07 4.97 -24.95
N ALA A 510 14.06 5.53 -24.25
CA ALA A 510 15.45 5.08 -24.32
C ALA A 510 15.60 3.62 -23.86
N PHE A 511 14.88 3.23 -22.79
CA PHE A 511 14.86 1.85 -22.35
C PHE A 511 14.23 0.90 -23.39
N THR A 512 13.15 1.32 -24.02
CA THR A 512 12.51 0.54 -25.09
C THR A 512 13.42 0.37 -26.29
N ASP A 513 14.16 1.43 -26.69
CA ASP A 513 15.14 1.37 -27.78
C ASP A 513 16.25 0.37 -27.47
N GLU A 514 16.82 0.40 -26.27
CA GLU A 514 17.89 -0.51 -25.86
C GLU A 514 17.39 -1.98 -25.82
N VAL A 515 16.17 -2.22 -25.37
CA VAL A 515 15.56 -3.57 -25.35
C VAL A 515 15.40 -4.11 -26.78
N LEU A 516 14.86 -3.31 -27.70
CA LEU A 516 14.65 -3.72 -29.09
C LEU A 516 15.96 -3.93 -29.85
N GLU A 517 17.00 -3.17 -29.55
CA GLU A 517 18.32 -3.37 -30.14
C GLU A 517 19.03 -4.61 -29.60
N ARG A 518 18.95 -4.83 -28.28
CA ARG A 518 19.66 -5.93 -27.62
C ARG A 518 19.04 -7.31 -27.89
N TYR A 519 17.73 -7.36 -28.05
CA TYR A 519 16.97 -8.62 -28.14
C TYR A 519 16.31 -8.79 -29.51
N SER A 520 17.06 -9.32 -30.46
CA SER A 520 16.64 -9.53 -31.87
C SER A 520 15.43 -10.46 -32.04
N PHE A 521 15.06 -11.22 -31.02
CA PHE A 521 13.85 -12.04 -31.04
C PHE A 521 12.55 -11.22 -30.80
N LEU A 522 12.65 -9.95 -30.39
CA LEU A 522 11.50 -9.04 -30.30
C LEU A 522 11.12 -8.49 -31.68
N ASP A 523 9.83 -8.52 -31.98
CA ASP A 523 9.31 -7.89 -33.20
C ASP A 523 8.90 -6.45 -32.89
N PRO A 524 9.62 -5.44 -33.42
CA PRO A 524 9.32 -4.04 -33.17
C PRO A 524 7.92 -3.60 -33.62
N ALA A 525 7.30 -4.34 -34.56
CA ALA A 525 5.95 -4.08 -35.05
C ALA A 525 4.84 -4.64 -34.12
N ARG A 526 5.21 -5.44 -33.13
CA ARG A 526 4.29 -6.11 -32.21
C ARG A 526 4.59 -5.81 -30.75
N ILE A 527 4.75 -4.52 -30.42
CA ILE A 527 5.02 -4.06 -29.05
C ILE A 527 3.79 -3.39 -28.49
N GLY A 528 3.38 -3.83 -27.30
CA GLY A 528 2.33 -3.24 -26.49
C GLY A 528 2.87 -2.45 -25.30
N VAL A 529 2.03 -1.62 -24.70
CA VAL A 529 2.33 -0.85 -23.48
C VAL A 529 1.18 -0.94 -22.49
N THR A 530 1.51 -1.06 -21.21
CA THR A 530 0.51 -1.05 -20.13
C THR A 530 1.09 -0.49 -18.85
N GLY A 531 0.21 0.07 -18.03
CA GLY A 531 0.54 0.51 -16.69
C GLY A 531 -0.71 0.95 -15.93
N GLY A 532 -0.59 1.04 -14.61
CA GLY A 532 -1.66 1.47 -13.72
C GLY A 532 -1.29 2.72 -12.93
N SER A 533 -2.29 3.56 -12.59
CA SER A 533 -2.09 4.79 -11.84
C SER A 533 -1.19 5.77 -12.61
N TYR A 534 -0.05 6.18 -12.05
CA TYR A 534 0.97 6.90 -12.82
C TYR A 534 1.37 6.15 -14.10
N GLY A 535 1.52 4.82 -14.05
CA GLY A 535 1.78 4.01 -15.24
C GLY A 535 0.64 4.07 -16.26
N GLY A 536 -0.60 4.25 -15.83
CA GLY A 536 -1.75 4.52 -16.69
C GLY A 536 -1.72 5.92 -17.29
N PHE A 537 -1.36 6.93 -16.49
CA PHE A 537 -1.05 8.27 -16.99
C PHE A 537 -0.01 8.22 -18.11
N MET A 538 1.11 7.53 -17.85
CA MET A 538 2.20 7.42 -18.82
C MET A 538 1.78 6.62 -20.06
N THR A 539 0.97 5.58 -19.91
CA THR A 539 0.38 4.86 -21.07
C THR A 539 -0.47 5.79 -21.93
N ASN A 540 -1.34 6.60 -21.31
CA ASN A 540 -2.14 7.61 -22.02
C ASN A 540 -1.25 8.67 -22.69
N TRP A 541 -0.17 9.07 -22.02
CA TRP A 541 0.79 10.04 -22.57
C TRP A 541 1.53 9.49 -23.77
N ILE A 542 2.07 8.28 -23.67
CA ILE A 542 2.82 7.60 -24.73
C ILE A 542 1.99 7.49 -26.01
N ILE A 543 0.75 7.04 -25.95
CA ILE A 543 -0.08 6.86 -27.16
C ILE A 543 -0.45 8.17 -27.86
N GLY A 544 -0.42 9.31 -27.16
CA GLY A 544 -0.60 10.64 -27.71
C GLY A 544 0.68 11.25 -28.31
N HIS A 545 1.86 10.65 -28.05
CA HIS A 545 3.16 11.20 -28.44
C HIS A 545 3.99 10.32 -29.38
N THR A 546 3.63 9.04 -29.53
CA THR A 546 4.32 8.13 -30.46
C THR A 546 3.38 7.02 -30.94
N ASP A 547 3.55 6.59 -32.19
CA ASP A 547 2.80 5.52 -32.83
C ASP A 547 3.52 4.15 -32.75
N ARG A 548 4.61 4.04 -32.02
CA ARG A 548 5.45 2.84 -31.98
C ARG A 548 4.81 1.63 -31.30
N PHE A 549 3.83 1.84 -30.42
CA PHE A 549 3.13 0.79 -29.73
C PHE A 549 1.88 0.36 -30.48
N ARG A 550 1.76 -0.93 -30.80
CA ARG A 550 0.67 -1.49 -31.59
C ARG A 550 -0.64 -1.63 -30.81
N ALA A 551 -0.58 -1.75 -29.49
CA ALA A 551 -1.73 -1.81 -28.58
C ALA A 551 -1.36 -1.22 -27.23
N ALA A 552 -2.36 -0.69 -26.52
CA ALA A 552 -2.17 -0.15 -25.17
C ALA A 552 -3.27 -0.65 -24.22
N VAL A 553 -2.91 -0.82 -22.95
CA VAL A 553 -3.86 -1.07 -21.85
C VAL A 553 -3.59 -0.05 -20.75
N SER A 554 -4.49 0.91 -20.62
CA SER A 554 -4.40 1.98 -19.61
C SER A 554 -5.30 1.67 -18.43
N GLN A 555 -4.72 1.57 -17.23
CA GLN A 555 -5.43 1.09 -16.06
C GLN A 555 -5.45 2.16 -14.96
N ARG A 556 -6.62 2.36 -14.29
CA ARG A 556 -6.76 3.31 -13.18
C ARG A 556 -5.92 4.58 -13.40
N SER A 557 -6.11 5.18 -14.57
CA SER A 557 -5.20 6.18 -15.13
C SER A 557 -5.58 7.61 -14.76
N ILE A 558 -4.74 8.54 -15.19
CA ILE A 558 -4.98 9.98 -15.16
C ILE A 558 -5.04 10.47 -16.61
N ALA A 559 -6.07 11.24 -16.96
CA ALA A 559 -6.26 11.86 -18.27
C ALA A 559 -6.08 13.37 -18.21
N ASN A 560 -6.51 14.00 -17.11
CA ASN A 560 -6.67 15.43 -17.01
C ASN A 560 -6.34 15.90 -15.58
N TRP A 561 -5.29 16.67 -15.42
CA TRP A 561 -4.85 17.15 -14.11
C TRP A 561 -5.84 18.09 -13.44
N VAL A 562 -6.68 18.79 -14.20
CA VAL A 562 -7.75 19.63 -13.63
C VAL A 562 -8.82 18.77 -12.95
N SER A 563 -9.31 17.71 -13.64
CA SER A 563 -10.27 16.80 -13.01
C SER A 563 -9.64 15.99 -11.87
N LYS A 564 -8.38 15.56 -12.01
CA LYS A 564 -7.62 14.92 -10.91
C LYS A 564 -7.59 15.80 -9.66
N PHE A 565 -7.32 17.10 -9.81
CA PHE A 565 -7.33 18.07 -8.71
C PHE A 565 -8.70 18.14 -8.02
N CYS A 566 -9.76 18.33 -8.83
CA CYS A 566 -11.06 18.73 -8.32
C CYS A 566 -11.95 17.57 -7.84
N THR A 567 -11.60 16.31 -8.15
CA THR A 567 -12.52 15.18 -7.96
C THR A 567 -11.97 14.03 -7.15
N THR A 568 -10.68 14.03 -6.77
CA THR A 568 -10.06 12.88 -6.12
C THR A 568 -9.72 13.15 -4.65
N ASP A 569 -9.50 12.09 -3.91
CA ASP A 569 -9.20 12.13 -2.49
C ASP A 569 -7.91 12.90 -2.15
N ILE A 570 -6.93 12.89 -3.06
CA ILE A 570 -5.63 13.55 -2.87
C ILE A 570 -5.40 14.73 -3.81
N GLY A 571 -6.28 14.97 -4.78
CA GLY A 571 -6.03 15.89 -5.89
C GLY A 571 -5.70 17.31 -5.46
N TYR A 572 -6.38 17.84 -4.48
CA TYR A 572 -6.26 19.23 -4.02
C TYR A 572 -4.89 19.59 -3.40
N PHE A 573 -4.13 18.59 -2.91
CA PHE A 573 -2.75 18.78 -2.44
C PHE A 573 -1.71 18.12 -3.34
N PHE A 574 -2.03 16.97 -3.94
CA PHE A 574 -1.10 16.23 -4.81
C PHE A 574 -0.81 16.97 -6.12
N VAL A 575 -1.83 17.49 -6.79
CA VAL A 575 -1.65 18.16 -8.09
C VAL A 575 -0.83 19.44 -7.97
N PRO A 576 -1.09 20.35 -7.01
CA PRO A 576 -0.25 21.52 -6.82
C PRO A 576 1.22 21.19 -6.56
N ASP A 577 1.47 20.19 -5.75
CA ASP A 577 2.84 19.75 -5.44
C ASP A 577 3.52 19.13 -6.66
N GLN A 578 2.86 18.18 -7.32
CA GLN A 578 3.46 17.41 -8.41
C GLN A 578 3.57 18.17 -9.74
N ASN A 579 2.63 19.07 -10.02
CA ASN A 579 2.63 19.85 -11.27
C ASN A 579 3.08 21.31 -11.06
N SER A 580 3.33 21.74 -9.83
CA SER A 580 3.65 23.13 -9.49
C SER A 580 2.62 24.13 -10.04
N ALA A 581 1.34 23.74 -10.06
CA ALA A 581 0.22 24.50 -10.59
C ALA A 581 -1.12 24.06 -10.00
N THR A 582 -2.05 24.98 -9.92
CA THR A 582 -3.48 24.72 -9.62
C THR A 582 -4.31 25.12 -10.85
N PRO A 583 -5.60 24.71 -10.92
CA PRO A 583 -6.49 25.17 -12.00
C PRO A 583 -6.63 26.69 -12.11
N TRP A 584 -6.31 27.42 -11.05
CA TRP A 584 -6.42 28.90 -11.01
C TRP A 584 -5.09 29.63 -11.14
N SER A 585 -3.97 28.99 -10.77
CA SER A 585 -2.65 29.62 -10.90
C SER A 585 -2.08 29.46 -12.31
N ASP A 586 -2.24 28.29 -12.93
CA ASP A 586 -1.71 27.97 -14.26
C ASP A 586 -2.43 26.75 -14.86
N VAL A 587 -3.64 26.97 -15.37
CA VAL A 587 -4.43 25.91 -16.02
C VAL A 587 -3.77 25.43 -17.31
N ASP A 588 -3.08 26.29 -18.02
CA ASP A 588 -2.41 25.92 -19.28
C ASP A 588 -1.32 24.88 -19.02
N LYS A 589 -0.52 25.06 -17.97
CA LYS A 589 0.47 24.06 -17.55
C LYS A 589 -0.17 22.71 -17.21
N LEU A 590 -1.28 22.70 -16.47
CA LEU A 590 -2.00 21.47 -16.17
C LEU A 590 -2.51 20.80 -17.44
N TRP A 591 -3.03 21.58 -18.41
CA TRP A 591 -3.53 21.05 -19.67
C TRP A 591 -2.39 20.53 -20.56
N GLU A 592 -1.23 21.24 -20.62
CA GLU A 592 -0.02 20.82 -21.33
C GLU A 592 0.48 19.44 -20.87
N HIS A 593 0.38 19.15 -19.57
CA HIS A 593 0.79 17.88 -18.99
C HIS A 593 -0.36 16.84 -18.92
N SER A 594 -1.54 17.16 -19.43
CA SER A 594 -2.68 16.24 -19.46
C SER A 594 -2.70 15.41 -20.74
N PRO A 595 -2.70 14.07 -20.63
CA PRO A 595 -2.78 13.20 -21.82
C PRO A 595 -4.00 13.48 -22.71
N LEU A 596 -5.12 13.89 -22.12
CA LEU A 596 -6.36 14.21 -22.83
C LEU A 596 -6.17 15.28 -23.92
N LYS A 597 -5.27 16.25 -23.70
CA LYS A 597 -4.93 17.27 -24.68
C LYS A 597 -4.48 16.68 -26.02
N TYR A 598 -3.84 15.53 -26.01
CA TYR A 598 -3.20 14.90 -27.16
C TYR A 598 -3.99 13.70 -27.70
N ALA A 599 -5.22 13.51 -27.21
CA ALA A 599 -6.06 12.38 -27.59
C ALA A 599 -6.44 12.38 -29.07
N ASP A 600 -6.46 13.54 -29.72
CA ASP A 600 -6.69 13.72 -31.15
C ASP A 600 -5.58 13.16 -32.05
N ARG A 601 -4.40 12.88 -31.47
CA ARG A 601 -3.24 12.33 -32.20
C ARG A 601 -3.13 10.81 -32.07
N VAL A 602 -3.91 10.20 -31.18
CA VAL A 602 -3.82 8.77 -30.85
C VAL A 602 -4.28 7.93 -32.03
N LYS A 603 -3.47 6.94 -32.41
CA LYS A 603 -3.82 5.88 -33.38
C LYS A 603 -3.82 4.49 -32.74
N THR A 604 -3.17 4.33 -31.62
CA THR A 604 -3.00 3.04 -30.92
C THR A 604 -4.32 2.55 -30.35
N PRO A 605 -4.80 1.34 -30.73
CA PRO A 605 -5.95 0.72 -30.11
C PRO A 605 -5.74 0.57 -28.60
N THR A 606 -6.69 1.03 -27.79
CA THR A 606 -6.49 1.16 -26.35
C THR A 606 -7.65 0.55 -25.54
N LEU A 607 -7.31 -0.37 -24.64
CA LEU A 607 -8.19 -0.85 -23.57
C LEU A 607 -8.02 0.01 -22.33
N PHE A 608 -9.13 0.51 -21.79
CA PHE A 608 -9.15 1.14 -20.47
C PHE A 608 -9.72 0.18 -19.45
N ILE A 609 -9.05 0.06 -18.30
CA ILE A 609 -9.55 -0.68 -17.14
C ILE A 609 -9.65 0.29 -15.97
N HIS A 610 -10.85 0.41 -15.41
CA HIS A 610 -11.12 1.33 -14.32
C HIS A 610 -12.12 0.76 -13.33
N SER A 611 -12.03 1.21 -12.09
CA SER A 611 -12.92 0.79 -11.01
C SER A 611 -13.91 1.91 -10.67
N GLU A 612 -15.16 1.53 -10.36
CA GLU A 612 -16.23 2.48 -10.07
C GLU A 612 -15.95 3.35 -8.84
N GLN A 613 -15.31 2.77 -7.82
CA GLN A 613 -14.98 3.42 -6.53
C GLN A 613 -13.49 3.77 -6.42
N ASP A 614 -12.83 3.98 -7.54
CA ASP A 614 -11.47 4.48 -7.55
C ASP A 614 -11.47 5.99 -7.29
N TYR A 615 -11.41 6.36 -6.03
CA TYR A 615 -11.38 7.77 -5.62
C TYR A 615 -9.98 8.37 -5.66
N ARG A 616 -8.94 7.57 -5.90
CA ARG A 616 -7.55 8.00 -6.07
C ARG A 616 -7.26 8.55 -7.47
N CYS A 617 -7.69 7.82 -8.49
CA CYS A 617 -7.75 8.25 -9.90
C CYS A 617 -9.18 8.00 -10.38
N TRP A 618 -10.08 8.95 -10.10
CA TRP A 618 -11.49 8.67 -10.19
C TRP A 618 -11.93 8.24 -11.60
N LEU A 619 -12.99 7.46 -11.68
CA LEU A 619 -13.54 6.88 -12.91
C LEU A 619 -13.60 7.85 -14.12
N PRO A 620 -13.97 9.13 -13.99
CA PRO A 620 -13.93 10.09 -15.10
C PRO A 620 -12.59 10.19 -15.81
N GLU A 621 -11.46 9.92 -15.14
CA GLU A 621 -10.14 9.93 -15.78
C GLU A 621 -10.06 8.88 -16.90
N GLY A 622 -10.57 7.67 -16.68
CA GLY A 622 -10.68 6.63 -17.70
C GLY A 622 -11.73 6.95 -18.77
N ILE A 623 -12.88 7.47 -18.33
CA ILE A 623 -14.00 7.84 -19.23
C ILE A 623 -13.60 8.95 -20.21
N GLN A 624 -12.88 9.98 -19.76
CA GLN A 624 -12.46 11.10 -20.62
C GLN A 624 -11.60 10.60 -21.79
N MET A 625 -10.57 9.79 -21.51
CA MET A 625 -9.73 9.23 -22.58
C MET A 625 -10.50 8.27 -23.49
N PHE A 626 -11.29 7.36 -22.93
CA PHE A 626 -12.11 6.44 -23.70
C PHE A 626 -13.06 7.20 -24.66
N THR A 627 -13.75 8.21 -24.15
CA THR A 627 -14.68 9.03 -24.93
C THR A 627 -13.94 9.77 -26.06
N ALA A 628 -12.78 10.37 -25.74
CA ALA A 628 -11.98 11.09 -26.74
C ALA A 628 -11.49 10.16 -27.85
N LEU A 629 -10.98 8.97 -27.51
CA LEU A 629 -10.53 7.99 -28.49
C LEU A 629 -11.69 7.50 -29.37
N LYS A 630 -12.83 7.21 -28.80
CA LYS A 630 -14.05 6.86 -29.57
C LYS A 630 -14.50 7.98 -30.51
N TYR A 631 -14.48 9.23 -30.03
CA TYR A 631 -14.82 10.40 -30.82
C TYR A 631 -13.92 10.55 -32.04
N HIS A 632 -12.62 10.29 -31.89
CA HIS A 632 -11.64 10.34 -32.97
C HIS A 632 -11.55 9.04 -33.80
N GLY A 633 -12.41 8.07 -33.58
CA GLY A 633 -12.49 6.84 -34.36
C GLY A 633 -11.42 5.79 -34.06
N VAL A 634 -10.72 5.93 -32.94
CA VAL A 634 -9.73 4.95 -32.48
C VAL A 634 -10.42 3.76 -31.85
N ASP A 635 -10.03 2.53 -32.23
CA ASP A 635 -10.57 1.33 -31.58
C ASP A 635 -10.20 1.32 -30.10
N SER A 636 -11.22 1.32 -29.26
CA SER A 636 -11.06 1.40 -27.82
C SER A 636 -12.19 0.69 -27.08
N ARG A 637 -11.88 0.19 -25.90
CA ARG A 637 -12.81 -0.48 -24.99
C ARG A 637 -12.60 0.06 -23.57
N LEU A 638 -13.66 0.17 -22.80
CA LEU A 638 -13.61 0.42 -21.35
C LEU A 638 -14.20 -0.78 -20.62
N CYS A 639 -13.38 -1.43 -19.77
CA CYS A 639 -13.83 -2.43 -18.82
C CYS A 639 -13.96 -1.77 -17.44
N LEU A 640 -15.21 -1.60 -16.98
CA LEU A 640 -15.55 -0.98 -15.71
C LEU A 640 -15.86 -2.04 -14.66
N PHE A 641 -15.15 -2.03 -13.53
CA PHE A 641 -15.38 -2.92 -12.40
C PHE A 641 -16.22 -2.22 -11.32
N ARG A 642 -17.41 -2.73 -11.07
CA ARG A 642 -18.29 -2.20 -10.01
C ARG A 642 -17.86 -2.68 -8.64
N GLY A 643 -17.95 -1.77 -7.66
CA GLY A 643 -17.59 -2.06 -6.27
C GLY A 643 -16.10 -2.28 -6.01
N GLU A 644 -15.24 -2.01 -7.00
CA GLU A 644 -13.80 -2.04 -6.87
C GLU A 644 -13.23 -0.62 -6.73
N ASN A 645 -12.05 -0.54 -6.13
CA ASN A 645 -11.31 0.71 -5.93
C ASN A 645 -9.98 0.72 -6.71
N HIS A 646 -9.07 1.62 -6.36
CA HIS A 646 -7.76 1.76 -6.99
C HIS A 646 -6.87 0.52 -6.86
N GLU A 647 -7.15 -0.35 -5.90
CA GLU A 647 -6.36 -1.55 -5.58
C GLU A 647 -6.79 -2.82 -6.32
N LEU A 648 -7.69 -2.75 -7.31
CA LEU A 648 -8.24 -3.89 -8.04
C LEU A 648 -7.18 -4.96 -8.40
N SER A 649 -6.03 -4.56 -8.96
CA SER A 649 -4.98 -5.49 -9.40
C SER A 649 -4.23 -6.18 -8.25
N ARG A 650 -4.31 -5.64 -7.04
CA ARG A 650 -3.55 -6.09 -5.85
C ARG A 650 -4.43 -6.79 -4.82
N SER A 651 -5.62 -6.22 -4.55
CA SER A 651 -6.51 -6.72 -3.50
C SER A 651 -7.99 -6.74 -3.90
N GLY A 652 -8.30 -6.55 -5.18
CA GLY A 652 -9.66 -6.66 -5.70
C GLY A 652 -10.24 -8.07 -5.51
N LYS A 653 -11.55 -8.20 -5.66
CA LYS A 653 -12.25 -9.49 -5.54
C LYS A 653 -11.65 -10.51 -6.50
N PRO A 654 -11.53 -11.78 -6.09
CA PRO A 654 -10.87 -12.82 -6.89
C PRO A 654 -11.34 -12.93 -8.34
N LYS A 655 -12.65 -12.95 -8.58
CA LYS A 655 -13.20 -13.03 -9.94
C LYS A 655 -12.90 -11.78 -10.77
N HIS A 656 -12.84 -10.61 -10.15
CA HIS A 656 -12.51 -9.35 -10.82
C HIS A 656 -11.02 -9.29 -11.19
N ARG A 657 -10.14 -9.78 -10.35
CA ARG A 657 -8.71 -9.88 -10.68
C ARG A 657 -8.46 -10.80 -11.87
N LEU A 658 -9.13 -11.97 -11.92
CA LEU A 658 -9.04 -12.87 -13.08
C LEU A 658 -9.66 -12.23 -14.34
N ARG A 659 -10.82 -11.57 -14.23
CA ARG A 659 -11.44 -10.89 -15.35
C ARG A 659 -10.55 -9.79 -15.92
N ARG A 660 -9.89 -9.01 -15.05
CA ARG A 660 -8.93 -7.99 -15.45
C ARG A 660 -7.80 -8.57 -16.29
N LEU A 661 -7.16 -9.66 -15.83
CA LEU A 661 -6.09 -10.36 -16.56
C LEU A 661 -6.59 -10.88 -17.93
N LYS A 662 -7.79 -11.46 -17.96
CA LYS A 662 -8.42 -11.94 -19.21
C LYS A 662 -8.61 -10.81 -20.22
N GLU A 663 -9.15 -9.66 -19.82
CA GLU A 663 -9.32 -8.49 -20.69
C GLU A 663 -7.99 -8.00 -21.26
N ILE A 664 -6.93 -7.93 -20.45
CA ILE A 664 -5.59 -7.55 -20.88
C ILE A 664 -5.06 -8.50 -21.94
N LYS A 665 -5.14 -9.81 -21.68
CA LYS A 665 -4.68 -10.83 -22.63
C LYS A 665 -5.43 -10.78 -23.94
N GLU A 666 -6.76 -10.76 -23.90
CA GLU A 666 -7.60 -10.75 -25.13
C GLU A 666 -7.34 -9.50 -25.97
N TRP A 667 -7.07 -8.36 -25.33
CA TRP A 667 -6.70 -7.13 -26.04
C TRP A 667 -5.35 -7.23 -26.71
N PHE A 668 -4.33 -7.67 -26.00
CA PHE A 668 -3.01 -7.86 -26.58
C PHE A 668 -2.97 -8.97 -27.62
N ASP A 669 -3.63 -10.10 -27.41
CA ASP A 669 -3.70 -11.18 -28.41
C ASP A 669 -4.30 -10.69 -29.73
N ARG A 670 -5.31 -9.84 -29.66
CA ARG A 670 -5.99 -9.28 -30.86
C ARG A 670 -5.08 -8.40 -31.73
N TYR A 671 -4.14 -7.69 -31.16
CA TYR A 671 -3.32 -6.71 -31.88
C TYR A 671 -1.85 -7.10 -32.01
N LEU A 672 -1.33 -7.97 -31.15
CA LEU A 672 0.08 -8.33 -31.12
C LEU A 672 0.35 -9.75 -31.63
N LYS A 673 -0.63 -10.63 -31.66
CA LYS A 673 -0.55 -11.98 -32.24
C LYS A 673 -1.31 -12.04 -33.55
#